data_32f4aa382da39f679bae1d5285209cdb
#
_entry.id   32f4aa382da39f679bae1d5285209cdb
#
_cell.length_a   1.000
_cell.length_b   1.000
_cell.length_c   1.000
_cell.angle_alpha   90.00
_cell.angle_beta   90.00
_cell.angle_gamma   90.00
#
_symmetry.space_group_name_H-M   'P 1'
#
loop_
_entity.id
_entity.type
_entity.pdbx_description
1 polymer ?
#
loop_
_entity_poly.entity_id
_entity_poly.type
_entity_poly.pdbx_seq_one_letter_code
_entity_poly.pdbx_strand_id
1 'polypeptide(L)'
;LQIGENKLTAHFLLQTKFIRWDPVNGSGEFNIKALYVKILFFDIIIPYDDIAANFDIECIVKYPNEISILTSDESLDPSILIKLPQGKILSIYLLTSLILAAIIFTVILFLSENHRKLKKLHTRLSTKIYDERAFFKKLPLLISIACLFWIFSLTGYSISIDDELAIFRQDHSLWIGQGRWAVFLLTEFILPQPIIPFLPHFIFCVSVSVSYLILVRAHGMELSWKNIALFPIFMAFPTWYFIAGFYANILAVSMGLIFTSITLLIFSHSLSKINEWKILDKTFFLLIFIQAFILSIAIGCYQSYIFCFLSMGLGIILLKVDQNSSISNRYIIRSLGYLFLIVCASLLLYYSTDFTFKFIYGVSSNTYISGFINLEALLKFPGDVIVSTLHEAKQIYLGSSKIFGVSLGAIGCLLLTGVILSLYSASNWKVRATLLILMFGCIISPFALTILGGGTRSIPYRSMVGVPYVIWFFSALAIERKNTVITFLITTSLIISSFQIMNAHSNYSAVKQLTLERDKALAAEIYYRITTLIPGNDKLSSYKVDFFGSKPFNNIFPRIATSTIGGSFFDWDGGNPDRIVTFMKVIGFDNINTIDSGQRRELVGFYDEMPVWPSVDSIKMVDTVFLVKLGERPGLMHQFKEQ
;
A
#
# COMPACT_ATOMS: atom_id res chain seq x y z
N LEU A 1 -29.38 3.98 -22.21
CA LEU A 1 -28.08 3.30 -21.99
C LEU A 1 -27.24 3.53 -23.25
N GLN A 2 -26.02 4.07 -23.07
CA GLN A 2 -25.04 4.11 -24.19
C GLN A 2 -24.63 2.69 -24.55
N ILE A 3 -24.39 2.45 -25.85
CA ILE A 3 -23.85 1.17 -26.33
C ILE A 3 -22.52 0.94 -25.63
N GLY A 4 -22.42 -0.13 -24.82
CA GLY A 4 -21.22 -0.47 -24.05
C GLY A 4 -21.54 -1.29 -22.80
N GLU A 5 -20.51 -1.79 -22.10
CA GLU A 5 -20.68 -2.48 -20.83
C GLU A 5 -21.01 -1.46 -19.72
N ASN A 6 -22.22 -1.54 -19.17
CA ASN A 6 -22.66 -0.67 -18.08
C ASN A 6 -22.86 -1.48 -16.80
N LYS A 7 -22.33 -0.99 -15.69
CA LYS A 7 -22.57 -1.53 -14.34
C LYS A 7 -23.61 -0.65 -13.66
N LEU A 8 -24.78 -1.23 -13.40
CA LEU A 8 -25.83 -0.57 -12.64
C LEU A 8 -25.89 -1.12 -11.23
N THR A 9 -26.09 -0.24 -10.25
CA THR A 9 -26.22 -0.61 -8.84
C THR A 9 -27.54 -0.05 -8.29
N ALA A 10 -28.36 -0.92 -7.72
CA ALA A 10 -29.60 -0.51 -7.05
C ALA A 10 -29.59 -1.03 -5.61
N HIS A 11 -30.12 -0.20 -4.69
CA HIS A 11 -30.32 -0.57 -3.29
C HIS A 11 -31.77 -1.01 -3.06
N PHE A 12 -31.98 -2.09 -2.33
CA PHE A 12 -33.30 -2.60 -2.02
C PHE A 12 -33.40 -3.09 -0.57
N LEU A 13 -34.62 -3.18 -0.07
CA LEU A 13 -34.89 -3.67 1.28
C LEU A 13 -34.78 -5.20 1.34
N LEU A 14 -34.39 -5.74 2.47
CA LEU A 14 -34.21 -7.20 2.70
C LEU A 14 -35.47 -8.03 2.41
N GLN A 15 -36.65 -7.39 2.45
CA GLN A 15 -37.95 -8.01 2.18
C GLN A 15 -38.35 -8.01 0.70
N THR A 16 -37.57 -7.35 -0.16
CA THR A 16 -37.86 -7.26 -1.60
C THR A 16 -37.72 -8.64 -2.25
N LYS A 17 -38.82 -9.15 -2.80
CA LYS A 17 -38.84 -10.46 -3.48
C LYS A 17 -38.53 -10.38 -4.96
N PHE A 18 -38.91 -9.28 -5.57
CA PHE A 18 -38.76 -9.04 -7.00
C PHE A 18 -38.27 -7.61 -7.21
N ILE A 19 -37.46 -7.41 -8.23
CA ILE A 19 -37.03 -6.11 -8.73
C ILE A 19 -37.54 -5.98 -10.16
N ARG A 20 -38.27 -4.91 -10.47
CA ARG A 20 -38.53 -4.49 -11.84
C ARG A 20 -37.31 -3.70 -12.30
N TRP A 21 -36.84 -4.01 -13.48
CA TRP A 21 -35.74 -3.28 -14.10
C TRP A 21 -36.12 -2.92 -15.53
N ASP A 22 -36.03 -1.64 -15.83
CA ASP A 22 -36.33 -1.04 -17.12
C ASP A 22 -34.99 -0.70 -17.80
N PRO A 23 -34.41 -1.63 -18.59
CA PRO A 23 -33.02 -1.53 -19.06
C PRO A 23 -32.82 -0.52 -20.18
N VAL A 24 -33.86 -0.28 -21.00
CA VAL A 24 -33.83 0.61 -22.17
C VAL A 24 -35.15 1.39 -22.28
N ASN A 25 -35.11 2.54 -22.91
CA ASN A 25 -36.29 3.33 -23.24
C ASN A 25 -36.57 3.17 -24.73
N GLY A 26 -37.30 2.13 -25.12
CA GLY A 26 -37.67 1.84 -26.51
C GLY A 26 -37.25 0.45 -26.99
N SER A 27 -37.45 0.19 -28.28
CA SER A 27 -37.12 -1.09 -28.92
C SER A 27 -35.61 -1.29 -29.06
N GLY A 28 -35.13 -2.54 -28.87
CA GLY A 28 -33.73 -2.91 -29.04
C GLY A 28 -33.39 -4.27 -28.46
N GLU A 29 -32.15 -4.68 -28.66
CA GLU A 29 -31.56 -5.87 -28.05
C GLU A 29 -30.52 -5.48 -27.01
N PHE A 30 -30.53 -6.14 -25.85
CA PHE A 30 -29.53 -5.96 -24.84
C PHE A 30 -29.17 -7.28 -24.17
N ASN A 31 -27.90 -7.38 -23.76
CA ASN A 31 -27.33 -8.57 -23.15
C ASN A 31 -26.98 -8.35 -21.68
N ILE A 32 -27.40 -9.28 -20.83
CA ILE A 32 -27.04 -9.29 -19.40
C ILE A 32 -25.98 -10.36 -19.20
N LYS A 33 -24.76 -9.97 -18.88
CA LYS A 33 -23.64 -10.90 -18.61
C LYS A 33 -23.66 -11.47 -17.22
N ALA A 34 -24.10 -10.69 -16.23
CA ALA A 34 -24.22 -11.16 -14.85
C ALA A 34 -25.10 -10.23 -14.01
N LEU A 35 -25.84 -10.83 -13.09
CA LEU A 35 -26.60 -10.13 -12.06
C LEU A 35 -26.19 -10.66 -10.70
N TYR A 36 -25.91 -9.72 -9.78
CA TYR A 36 -25.48 -10.05 -8.42
C TYR A 36 -26.32 -9.32 -7.40
N VAL A 37 -26.62 -9.98 -6.29
CA VAL A 37 -27.08 -9.35 -5.05
C VAL A 37 -25.91 -9.27 -4.11
N LYS A 38 -25.51 -8.06 -3.73
CA LYS A 38 -24.44 -7.85 -2.75
C LYS A 38 -25.03 -7.75 -1.35
N ILE A 39 -24.62 -8.65 -0.45
CA ILE A 39 -25.02 -8.63 0.96
C ILE A 39 -23.78 -8.62 1.81
N LEU A 40 -23.51 -7.49 2.47
CA LEU A 40 -22.29 -7.29 3.26
C LEU A 40 -21.02 -7.58 2.43
N PHE A 41 -20.47 -8.79 2.56
CA PHE A 41 -19.24 -9.23 1.90
C PHE A 41 -19.47 -10.29 0.83
N PHE A 42 -20.73 -10.65 0.57
CA PHE A 42 -21.07 -11.76 -0.33
C PHE A 42 -21.80 -11.27 -1.56
N ASP A 43 -21.32 -11.68 -2.73
CA ASP A 43 -22.00 -11.50 -4.00
C ASP A 43 -22.76 -12.80 -4.33
N ILE A 44 -24.09 -12.70 -4.37
CA ILE A 44 -24.96 -13.81 -4.72
C ILE A 44 -25.32 -13.67 -6.18
N ILE A 45 -24.86 -14.60 -7.00
CA ILE A 45 -25.23 -14.65 -8.42
C ILE A 45 -26.72 -14.98 -8.50
N ILE A 46 -27.47 -14.16 -9.24
CA ILE A 46 -28.87 -14.44 -9.60
C ILE A 46 -28.86 -15.37 -10.80
N PRO A 47 -29.42 -16.59 -10.68
CA PRO A 47 -29.54 -17.50 -11.81
C PRO A 47 -30.37 -16.85 -12.95
N TYR A 48 -30.01 -17.10 -14.18
CA TYR A 48 -30.73 -16.61 -15.33
C TYR A 48 -32.20 -17.09 -15.37
N ASP A 49 -32.51 -18.19 -14.71
CA ASP A 49 -33.88 -18.71 -14.58
C ASP A 49 -34.79 -17.86 -13.70
N ASP A 50 -34.19 -17.04 -12.84
CA ASP A 50 -34.91 -16.09 -11.98
C ASP A 50 -35.21 -14.74 -12.70
N ILE A 51 -34.91 -14.64 -14.00
CA ILE A 51 -35.21 -13.48 -14.86
C ILE A 51 -36.37 -13.81 -15.77
N ALA A 52 -37.42 -13.00 -15.74
CA ALA A 52 -38.61 -13.17 -16.53
C ALA A 52 -38.97 -11.89 -17.30
N ALA A 53 -39.62 -12.05 -18.46
CA ALA A 53 -40.24 -10.95 -19.16
C ALA A 53 -41.37 -10.38 -18.30
N ASN A 54 -41.51 -9.05 -18.27
CA ASN A 54 -42.58 -8.40 -17.55
C ASN A 54 -43.46 -7.56 -18.46
N PHE A 55 -42.90 -6.62 -19.20
CA PHE A 55 -43.63 -5.76 -20.11
C PHE A 55 -42.79 -5.44 -21.34
N ASP A 56 -43.43 -5.39 -22.53
CA ASP A 56 -42.81 -5.05 -23.82
C ASP A 56 -41.55 -5.86 -24.20
N ILE A 57 -41.45 -7.09 -23.74
CA ILE A 57 -40.35 -8.02 -24.07
C ILE A 57 -40.87 -9.06 -25.04
N GLU A 58 -40.26 -9.15 -26.23
CA GLU A 58 -40.61 -10.11 -27.27
C GLU A 58 -40.06 -11.49 -26.92
N CYS A 59 -38.78 -11.59 -26.60
CA CYS A 59 -38.20 -12.85 -26.18
C CYS A 59 -36.98 -12.68 -25.25
N ILE A 60 -36.70 -13.72 -24.48
CA ILE A 60 -35.51 -13.87 -23.65
C ILE A 60 -34.79 -15.15 -24.09
N VAL A 61 -33.57 -15.00 -24.64
CA VAL A 61 -32.73 -16.12 -25.04
C VAL A 61 -31.60 -16.29 -24.00
N LYS A 62 -31.50 -17.47 -23.38
CA LYS A 62 -30.54 -17.79 -22.36
C LYS A 62 -29.36 -18.54 -22.94
N TYR A 63 -28.17 -17.96 -22.84
CA TYR A 63 -26.90 -18.59 -23.21
C TYR A 63 -26.13 -19.01 -21.92
N PRO A 64 -25.10 -19.85 -22.01
CA PRO A 64 -24.35 -20.30 -20.85
C PRO A 64 -23.73 -19.17 -20.03
N ASN A 65 -23.33 -18.06 -20.67
CA ASN A 65 -22.59 -16.96 -20.05
C ASN A 65 -23.29 -15.60 -20.14
N GLU A 66 -24.47 -15.51 -20.76
CA GLU A 66 -25.22 -14.28 -20.91
C GLU A 66 -26.70 -14.55 -21.23
N ILE A 67 -27.54 -13.55 -21.03
CA ILE A 67 -28.93 -13.54 -21.49
C ILE A 67 -29.08 -12.44 -22.53
N SER A 68 -29.60 -12.75 -23.71
CA SER A 68 -30.04 -11.78 -24.70
C SER A 68 -31.54 -11.54 -24.54
N ILE A 69 -31.94 -10.28 -24.49
CA ILE A 69 -33.33 -9.84 -24.31
C ILE A 69 -33.67 -8.94 -25.50
N LEU A 70 -34.68 -9.34 -26.23
CA LEU A 70 -35.23 -8.58 -27.35
C LEU A 70 -36.55 -7.92 -26.92
N THR A 71 -36.65 -6.62 -27.12
CA THR A 71 -37.88 -5.86 -26.86
C THR A 71 -38.76 -5.88 -28.12
N SER A 72 -40.07 -5.67 -27.94
CA SER A 72 -40.99 -5.57 -29.07
C SER A 72 -40.71 -4.32 -29.93
N ASP A 73 -41.01 -4.37 -31.21
CA ASP A 73 -40.72 -3.30 -32.18
C ASP A 73 -41.41 -1.96 -31.83
N GLU A 74 -42.53 -1.99 -31.11
CA GLU A 74 -43.34 -0.81 -30.69
C GLU A 74 -43.13 -0.51 -29.19
N SER A 75 -42.08 -1.06 -28.58
CA SER A 75 -41.84 -0.94 -27.13
C SER A 75 -41.57 0.50 -26.70
N LEU A 76 -42.31 0.95 -25.70
CA LEU A 76 -42.13 2.29 -25.07
C LEU A 76 -41.49 2.18 -23.69
N ASP A 77 -41.74 1.10 -22.94
CA ASP A 77 -41.31 0.93 -21.55
C ASP A 77 -41.00 -0.55 -21.26
N PRO A 78 -39.98 -1.14 -21.96
CA PRO A 78 -39.65 -2.54 -21.78
C PRO A 78 -39.10 -2.82 -20.39
N SER A 79 -39.63 -3.84 -19.71
CA SER A 79 -39.20 -4.18 -18.36
C SER A 79 -39.07 -5.68 -18.16
N ILE A 80 -38.11 -6.07 -17.32
CA ILE A 80 -37.92 -7.44 -16.85
C ILE A 80 -38.17 -7.53 -15.35
N LEU A 81 -38.59 -8.69 -14.90
CA LEU A 81 -38.76 -9.02 -13.49
C LEU A 81 -37.66 -9.94 -13.02
N ILE A 82 -36.91 -9.51 -12.05
CA ILE A 82 -35.81 -10.26 -11.46
C ILE A 82 -36.25 -10.79 -10.09
N LYS A 83 -36.32 -12.11 -9.97
CA LYS A 83 -36.63 -12.77 -8.70
C LYS A 83 -35.38 -12.88 -7.83
N LEU A 84 -35.43 -12.33 -6.64
CA LEU A 84 -34.30 -12.39 -5.73
C LEU A 84 -34.25 -13.71 -4.97
N PRO A 85 -33.07 -14.34 -4.80
CA PRO A 85 -32.89 -15.62 -4.10
C PRO A 85 -33.00 -15.45 -2.57
N GLN A 86 -34.22 -15.18 -2.08
CA GLN A 86 -34.53 -14.84 -0.69
C GLN A 86 -33.94 -15.83 0.34
N GLY A 87 -33.98 -17.13 0.04
CA GLY A 87 -33.43 -18.14 0.95
C GLY A 87 -31.91 -17.99 1.15
N LYS A 88 -31.15 -17.73 0.08
CA LYS A 88 -29.70 -17.50 0.16
C LYS A 88 -29.38 -16.17 0.85
N ILE A 89 -30.12 -15.09 0.52
CA ILE A 89 -30.01 -13.79 1.13
C ILE A 89 -30.20 -13.87 2.64
N LEU A 90 -31.30 -14.50 3.08
CA LEU A 90 -31.63 -14.66 4.49
C LEU A 90 -30.62 -15.55 5.22
N SER A 91 -30.17 -16.65 4.59
CA SER A 91 -29.18 -17.56 5.18
C SER A 91 -27.83 -16.87 5.42
N ILE A 92 -27.35 -16.07 4.48
CA ILE A 92 -26.10 -15.32 4.64
C ILE A 92 -26.25 -14.24 5.72
N TYR A 93 -27.37 -13.54 5.74
CA TYR A 93 -27.64 -12.53 6.77
C TYR A 93 -27.71 -13.15 8.17
N LEU A 94 -28.41 -14.29 8.33
CA LEU A 94 -28.49 -15.01 9.60
C LEU A 94 -27.13 -15.57 10.02
N LEU A 95 -26.36 -16.12 9.09
CA LEU A 95 -25.01 -16.66 9.38
C LEU A 95 -24.05 -15.56 9.83
N THR A 96 -24.01 -14.44 9.13
CA THR A 96 -23.17 -13.30 9.49
C THR A 96 -23.58 -12.69 10.83
N SER A 97 -24.89 -12.58 11.08
CA SER A 97 -25.42 -12.09 12.36
C SER A 97 -25.10 -13.03 13.52
N LEU A 98 -25.16 -14.35 13.30
CA LEU A 98 -24.79 -15.38 14.29
C LEU A 98 -23.30 -15.34 14.60
N ILE A 99 -22.45 -15.20 13.59
CA ILE A 99 -20.99 -15.07 13.78
C ILE A 99 -20.67 -13.80 14.58
N LEU A 100 -21.28 -12.67 14.22
CA LEU A 100 -21.09 -11.42 14.94
C LEU A 100 -21.59 -11.52 16.40
N ALA A 101 -22.74 -12.13 16.61
CA ALA A 101 -23.29 -12.38 17.94
C ALA A 101 -22.38 -13.31 18.77
N ALA A 102 -21.81 -14.35 18.16
CA ALA A 102 -20.86 -15.24 18.82
C ALA A 102 -19.56 -14.53 19.21
N ILE A 103 -19.05 -13.65 18.34
CA ILE A 103 -17.87 -12.81 18.64
C ILE A 103 -18.18 -11.87 19.81
N ILE A 104 -19.31 -11.13 19.75
CA ILE A 104 -19.74 -10.21 20.81
C ILE A 104 -19.95 -10.97 22.12
N PHE A 105 -20.61 -12.13 22.08
CA PHE A 105 -20.84 -12.98 23.25
C PHE A 105 -19.54 -13.49 23.86
N THR A 106 -18.59 -13.92 23.03
CA THR A 106 -17.26 -14.36 23.47
C THR A 106 -16.49 -13.21 24.15
N VAL A 107 -16.56 -12.00 23.57
CA VAL A 107 -15.97 -10.79 24.16
C VAL A 107 -16.65 -10.43 25.48
N ILE A 108 -17.99 -10.53 25.58
CA ILE A 108 -18.74 -10.26 26.81
C ILE A 108 -18.41 -11.29 27.88
N LEU A 109 -18.36 -12.59 27.54
CA LEU A 109 -17.95 -13.65 28.49
C LEU A 109 -16.52 -13.41 28.99
N PHE A 110 -15.60 -13.11 28.10
CA PHE A 110 -14.21 -12.78 28.46
C PHE A 110 -14.13 -11.56 29.39
N LEU A 111 -14.90 -10.52 29.13
CA LEU A 111 -14.98 -9.32 29.96
C LEU A 111 -15.66 -9.61 31.31
N SER A 112 -16.70 -10.43 31.34
CA SER A 112 -17.44 -10.78 32.57
C SER A 112 -16.61 -11.69 33.50
N GLU A 113 -15.97 -12.72 32.95
CA GLU A 113 -15.10 -13.63 33.71
C GLU A 113 -13.87 -12.94 34.31
N ASN A 114 -13.40 -11.90 33.66
CA ASN A 114 -12.26 -11.10 34.10
C ASN A 114 -12.63 -9.78 34.80
N HIS A 115 -13.90 -9.53 35.08
CA HIS A 115 -14.36 -8.25 35.68
C HIS A 115 -13.60 -7.90 36.98
N ARG A 116 -13.32 -8.85 37.88
CA ARG A 116 -12.50 -8.63 39.09
C ARG A 116 -11.03 -8.35 38.77
N LYS A 117 -10.48 -8.98 37.75
CA LYS A 117 -9.11 -8.71 37.25
C LYS A 117 -9.05 -7.39 36.51
N LEU A 118 -10.09 -7.04 35.74
CA LEU A 118 -10.25 -5.76 35.08
C LEU A 118 -10.41 -4.59 36.06
N LYS A 119 -11.13 -4.76 37.17
CA LYS A 119 -11.24 -3.76 38.23
C LYS A 119 -9.89 -3.52 38.95
N LYS A 120 -9.09 -4.58 39.20
CA LYS A 120 -7.69 -4.48 39.64
C LYS A 120 -6.77 -3.90 38.57
N LEU A 121 -7.03 -4.18 37.30
CA LEU A 121 -6.33 -3.62 36.16
C LEU A 121 -6.70 -2.14 35.99
N HIS A 122 -7.97 -1.77 36.16
CA HIS A 122 -8.44 -0.37 36.09
C HIS A 122 -7.82 0.49 37.20
N THR A 123 -7.70 0.03 38.44
CA THR A 123 -6.99 0.73 39.51
C THR A 123 -5.47 0.79 39.26
N ARG A 124 -4.85 -0.23 38.70
CA ARG A 124 -3.47 -0.18 38.23
C ARG A 124 -3.28 0.66 36.96
N LEU A 125 -4.27 0.66 36.07
CA LEU A 125 -4.30 1.53 34.90
C LEU A 125 -4.51 3.00 35.27
N SER A 126 -5.33 3.33 36.27
CA SER A 126 -5.56 4.72 36.67
C SER A 126 -4.31 5.40 37.22
N THR A 127 -3.47 4.71 37.96
CA THR A 127 -2.15 5.23 38.41
C THR A 127 -1.13 5.28 37.26
N LYS A 128 -1.15 4.29 36.33
CA LYS A 128 -0.35 4.32 35.11
C LYS A 128 -0.83 5.36 34.08
N ILE A 129 -2.13 5.61 33.98
CA ILE A 129 -2.73 6.61 33.08
C ILE A 129 -2.25 8.03 33.44
N TYR A 130 -1.90 8.31 34.68
CA TYR A 130 -1.34 9.62 35.07
C TYR A 130 0.07 9.84 34.49
N ASP A 131 0.91 8.80 34.49
CA ASP A 131 2.23 8.81 33.83
C ASP A 131 2.10 8.84 32.30
N GLU A 132 1.10 8.15 31.77
CA GLU A 132 0.84 8.11 30.32
C GLU A 132 0.24 9.43 29.79
N ARG A 133 -0.56 10.17 30.59
CA ARG A 133 -1.02 11.52 30.22
C ARG A 133 0.15 12.48 29.96
N ALA A 134 1.20 12.40 30.74
CA ALA A 134 2.41 13.22 30.52
C ALA A 134 3.13 12.86 29.22
N PHE A 135 3.10 11.56 28.85
CA PHE A 135 3.66 11.05 27.61
C PHE A 135 2.86 11.52 26.39
N PHE A 136 1.52 11.41 26.43
CA PHE A 136 0.64 11.87 25.35
C PHE A 136 0.57 13.40 25.21
N LYS A 137 0.92 14.20 26.23
CA LYS A 137 1.02 15.66 26.12
C LYS A 137 1.99 16.14 25.04
N LYS A 138 2.95 15.29 24.62
CA LYS A 138 3.92 15.62 23.57
C LYS A 138 3.45 15.22 22.16
N LEU A 139 2.30 14.55 22.03
CA LEU A 139 1.77 14.14 20.74
C LEU A 139 1.53 15.33 19.78
N PRO A 140 0.91 16.46 20.21
CA PRO A 140 0.74 17.61 19.31
C PRO A 140 2.07 18.14 18.75
N LEU A 141 3.12 18.15 19.58
CA LEU A 141 4.45 18.55 19.13
C LEU A 141 5.00 17.60 18.04
N LEU A 142 4.86 16.29 18.23
CA LEU A 142 5.30 15.33 17.22
C LEU A 142 4.50 15.48 15.92
N ILE A 143 3.17 15.65 16.02
CA ILE A 143 2.34 15.90 14.83
C ILE A 143 2.80 17.19 14.12
N SER A 144 3.08 18.26 14.85
CA SER A 144 3.56 19.52 14.27
C SER A 144 4.91 19.33 13.57
N ILE A 145 5.84 18.58 14.16
CA ILE A 145 7.13 18.26 13.53
C ILE A 145 6.90 17.41 12.27
N ALA A 146 6.02 16.40 12.32
CA ALA A 146 5.68 15.59 11.16
C ALA A 146 5.08 16.45 10.03
N CYS A 147 4.11 17.31 10.34
CA CYS A 147 3.51 18.22 9.37
C CYS A 147 4.54 19.17 8.74
N LEU A 148 5.53 19.64 9.51
CA LEU A 148 6.61 20.49 9.00
C LEU A 148 7.47 19.76 7.94
N PHE A 149 7.85 18.50 8.20
CA PHE A 149 8.64 17.72 7.24
C PHE A 149 7.82 17.30 6.00
N TRP A 150 6.52 17.09 6.18
CA TRP A 150 5.60 16.70 5.11
C TRP A 150 4.86 17.88 4.49
N ILE A 151 5.30 19.12 4.78
CA ILE A 151 4.58 20.33 4.38
C ILE A 151 4.33 20.42 2.87
N PHE A 152 5.29 20.01 2.03
CA PHE A 152 5.12 20.02 0.59
C PHE A 152 4.01 19.06 0.11
N SER A 153 3.84 17.92 0.78
CA SER A 153 2.75 16.98 0.48
C SER A 153 1.42 17.41 1.08
N LEU A 154 1.42 18.24 2.13
CA LEU A 154 0.22 18.78 2.77
C LEU A 154 -0.29 20.06 2.10
N THR A 155 0.54 20.78 1.33
CA THR A 155 0.18 22.05 0.69
C THR A 155 0.16 21.97 -0.83
N GLY A 156 0.87 21.00 -1.43
CA GLY A 156 0.96 20.79 -2.87
C GLY A 156 0.25 19.50 -3.30
N TYR A 157 -0.91 19.63 -3.96
CA TYR A 157 -1.59 18.46 -4.52
C TYR A 157 -0.97 18.09 -5.87
N SER A 158 -0.43 16.90 -5.95
CA SER A 158 0.11 16.36 -7.20
C SER A 158 -0.18 14.86 -7.30
N ILE A 159 -0.82 14.44 -8.39
CA ILE A 159 -1.14 13.04 -8.69
C ILE A 159 0.16 12.31 -9.01
N SER A 160 0.33 11.11 -8.49
CA SER A 160 1.38 10.16 -8.87
C SER A 160 0.87 9.13 -9.86
N ILE A 161 1.80 8.42 -10.47
CA ILE A 161 1.50 7.18 -11.20
C ILE A 161 0.74 6.21 -10.27
N ASP A 162 -0.29 5.57 -10.78
CA ASP A 162 -1.32 4.72 -10.16
C ASP A 162 -2.46 5.50 -9.48
N ASP A 163 -2.27 6.77 -9.10
CA ASP A 163 -3.36 7.58 -8.52
C ASP A 163 -4.41 7.94 -9.58
N GLU A 164 -3.99 8.16 -10.84
CA GLU A 164 -4.89 8.44 -11.97
C GLU A 164 -5.88 7.28 -12.20
N LEU A 165 -5.40 6.04 -12.08
CA LEU A 165 -6.24 4.86 -12.20
C LEU A 165 -7.13 4.69 -10.95
N ALA A 166 -6.62 5.02 -9.77
CA ALA A 166 -7.35 4.89 -8.52
C ALA A 166 -8.53 5.87 -8.41
N ILE A 167 -8.45 7.06 -9.03
CA ILE A 167 -9.54 8.04 -9.04
C ILE A 167 -10.80 7.49 -9.73
N PHE A 168 -10.65 6.72 -10.80
CA PHE A 168 -11.78 6.14 -11.54
C PHE A 168 -12.12 4.71 -11.14
N ARG A 169 -11.37 4.14 -10.18
CA ARG A 169 -11.58 2.76 -9.76
C ARG A 169 -12.89 2.61 -8.99
N GLN A 170 -13.81 1.84 -9.53
CA GLN A 170 -15.06 1.46 -8.89
C GLN A 170 -14.97 0.09 -8.20
N ASP A 171 -14.11 -0.81 -8.72
CA ASP A 171 -13.88 -2.13 -8.16
C ASP A 171 -12.57 -2.16 -7.38
N HIS A 172 -12.66 -2.42 -6.07
CA HIS A 172 -11.53 -2.51 -5.16
C HIS A 172 -10.98 -3.92 -5.00
N SER A 173 -11.52 -4.92 -5.72
CA SER A 173 -11.11 -6.33 -5.67
C SER A 173 -9.64 -6.55 -6.07
N LEU A 174 -9.06 -5.62 -6.85
CA LEU A 174 -7.63 -5.59 -7.15
C LEU A 174 -6.76 -5.74 -5.89
N TRP A 175 -7.17 -5.13 -4.76
CA TRP A 175 -6.42 -5.22 -3.53
C TRP A 175 -6.42 -6.64 -2.95
N ILE A 176 -7.55 -7.37 -3.11
CA ILE A 176 -7.64 -8.79 -2.73
C ILE A 176 -6.69 -9.61 -3.60
N GLY A 177 -6.69 -9.39 -4.92
CA GLY A 177 -5.77 -10.05 -5.85
C GLY A 177 -4.30 -9.85 -5.50
N GLN A 178 -3.94 -8.70 -4.92
CA GLN A 178 -2.60 -8.38 -4.42
C GLN A 178 -2.30 -8.87 -2.99
N GLY A 179 -3.23 -9.58 -2.34
CA GLY A 179 -3.08 -10.00 -0.95
C GLY A 179 -3.21 -8.85 0.07
N ARG A 180 -3.76 -7.71 -0.33
CA ARG A 180 -3.96 -6.52 0.52
C ARG A 180 -5.41 -6.39 0.97
N TRP A 181 -5.94 -7.46 1.54
CA TRP A 181 -7.34 -7.54 1.96
C TRP A 181 -7.74 -6.46 2.98
N ALA A 182 -6.82 -6.00 3.84
CA ALA A 182 -7.10 -4.90 4.77
C ALA A 182 -7.22 -3.55 4.05
N VAL A 183 -6.50 -3.33 2.94
CA VAL A 183 -6.68 -2.15 2.06
C VAL A 183 -8.06 -2.21 1.41
N PHE A 184 -8.47 -3.39 0.92
CA PHE A 184 -9.82 -3.60 0.39
C PHE A 184 -10.89 -3.19 1.40
N LEU A 185 -10.81 -3.69 2.65
CA LEU A 185 -11.77 -3.33 3.70
C LEU A 185 -11.78 -1.81 3.98
N LEU A 186 -10.61 -1.19 4.00
CA LEU A 186 -10.48 0.25 4.22
C LEU A 186 -11.14 1.06 3.10
N THR A 187 -10.87 0.71 1.84
CA THR A 187 -11.35 1.46 0.68
C THR A 187 -12.82 1.17 0.35
N GLU A 188 -13.30 -0.04 0.62
CA GLU A 188 -14.70 -0.41 0.34
C GLU A 188 -15.66 0.12 1.40
N PHE A 189 -15.28 0.14 2.69
CA PHE A 189 -16.21 0.39 3.78
C PHE A 189 -15.96 1.67 4.58
N ILE A 190 -14.74 2.20 4.58
CA ILE A 190 -14.38 3.30 5.49
C ILE A 190 -14.11 4.58 4.71
N LEU A 191 -13.41 4.48 3.58
CA LEU A 191 -12.98 5.64 2.83
C LEU A 191 -13.86 5.86 1.61
N PRO A 192 -14.42 7.06 1.43
CA PRO A 192 -15.13 7.39 0.20
C PRO A 192 -14.15 7.49 -0.99
N GLN A 193 -14.66 7.15 -2.14
CA GLN A 193 -13.99 7.44 -3.42
C GLN A 193 -14.59 8.74 -4.00
N PRO A 194 -13.89 9.48 -4.80
CA PRO A 194 -12.48 9.36 -5.18
C PRO A 194 -11.49 9.70 -4.05
N ILE A 195 -10.20 9.49 -4.33
CA ILE A 195 -9.11 9.80 -3.38
C ILE A 195 -9.21 11.26 -2.92
N ILE A 196 -9.22 11.44 -1.58
CA ILE A 196 -9.30 12.76 -0.96
C ILE A 196 -7.89 13.37 -0.94
N PRO A 197 -7.67 14.55 -1.53
CA PRO A 197 -6.36 15.21 -1.45
C PRO A 197 -6.04 15.66 -0.02
N PHE A 198 -4.75 15.72 0.31
CA PHE A 198 -4.15 16.18 1.59
C PHE A 198 -4.47 15.31 2.81
N LEU A 199 -5.71 14.91 3.04
CA LEU A 199 -6.14 14.14 4.22
C LEU A 199 -5.30 12.86 4.43
N PRO A 200 -4.97 12.04 3.41
CA PRO A 200 -4.14 10.86 3.59
C PRO A 200 -2.76 11.17 4.20
N HIS A 201 -2.10 12.24 3.76
CA HIS A 201 -0.82 12.66 4.30
C HIS A 201 -0.93 13.21 5.72
N PHE A 202 -2.01 13.93 6.04
CA PHE A 202 -2.26 14.38 7.40
C PHE A 202 -2.48 13.19 8.35
N ILE A 203 -3.29 12.20 7.94
CA ILE A 203 -3.48 10.96 8.71
C ILE A 203 -2.14 10.22 8.88
N PHE A 204 -1.29 10.21 7.85
CA PHE A 204 0.04 9.64 7.96
C PHE A 204 0.88 10.36 9.01
N CYS A 205 0.90 11.70 9.04
CA CYS A 205 1.60 12.48 10.06
C CYS A 205 1.11 12.16 11.48
N VAL A 206 -0.21 12.02 11.67
CA VAL A 206 -0.78 11.59 12.96
C VAL A 206 -0.35 10.17 13.30
N SER A 207 -0.48 9.25 12.35
CA SER A 207 -0.19 7.81 12.54
C SER A 207 1.27 7.56 12.88
N VAL A 208 2.20 8.21 12.17
CA VAL A 208 3.63 8.05 12.44
C VAL A 208 4.02 8.66 13.78
N SER A 209 3.35 9.75 14.21
CA SER A 209 3.55 10.35 15.52
C SER A 209 3.05 9.45 16.66
N VAL A 210 1.86 8.88 16.53
CA VAL A 210 1.31 7.90 17.47
C VAL A 210 2.18 6.65 17.52
N SER A 211 2.58 6.12 16.36
CA SER A 211 3.45 4.95 16.27
C SER A 211 4.81 5.19 16.91
N TYR A 212 5.36 6.40 16.76
CA TYR A 212 6.60 6.77 17.43
C TYR A 212 6.49 6.80 18.95
N LEU A 213 5.40 7.33 19.50
CA LEU A 213 5.14 7.26 20.94
C LEU A 213 5.11 5.81 21.41
N ILE A 214 4.36 4.96 20.73
CA ILE A 214 4.25 3.54 21.06
C ILE A 214 5.63 2.86 20.95
N LEU A 215 6.40 3.19 19.90
CA LEU A 215 7.74 2.65 19.67
C LEU A 215 8.70 2.99 20.82
N VAL A 216 8.80 4.27 21.22
CA VAL A 216 9.65 4.72 22.33
C VAL A 216 9.24 4.01 23.62
N ARG A 217 7.93 3.87 23.87
CA ARG A 217 7.39 3.16 25.03
C ARG A 217 7.71 1.66 25.00
N ALA A 218 7.59 1.01 23.85
CA ALA A 218 7.90 -0.41 23.68
C ALA A 218 9.37 -0.72 23.97
N HIS A 219 10.27 0.22 23.70
CA HIS A 219 11.70 0.12 24.04
C HIS A 219 12.01 0.48 25.50
N GLY A 220 11.00 0.88 26.31
CA GLY A 220 11.21 1.31 27.69
C GLY A 220 11.99 2.61 27.81
N MET A 221 12.03 3.41 26.77
CA MET A 221 12.70 4.71 26.74
C MET A 221 11.74 5.82 27.18
N GLU A 222 12.30 6.90 27.75
CA GLU A 222 11.55 8.11 28.05
C GLU A 222 11.44 8.99 26.80
N LEU A 223 10.31 9.69 26.63
CA LEU A 223 10.16 10.68 25.59
C LEU A 223 10.85 12.00 26.00
N SER A 224 12.16 11.95 26.12
CA SER A 224 13.04 13.08 26.37
C SER A 224 13.20 13.97 25.12
N TRP A 225 13.76 15.17 25.26
CA TRP A 225 14.10 16.01 24.11
C TRP A 225 15.08 15.35 23.16
N LYS A 226 15.98 14.48 23.66
CA LYS A 226 16.90 13.69 22.84
C LYS A 226 16.13 12.74 21.90
N ASN A 227 15.14 12.04 22.44
CA ASN A 227 14.29 11.13 21.66
C ASN A 227 13.35 11.88 20.71
N ILE A 228 12.87 13.07 21.07
CA ILE A 228 12.12 13.94 20.16
C ILE A 228 13.00 14.39 18.98
N ALA A 229 14.26 14.71 19.22
CA ALA A 229 15.20 15.09 18.17
C ALA A 229 15.50 13.95 17.16
N LEU A 230 15.31 12.69 17.56
CA LEU A 230 15.43 11.51 16.67
C LEU A 230 14.17 11.26 15.82
N PHE A 231 13.04 11.89 16.16
CA PHE A 231 11.77 11.65 15.48
C PHE A 231 11.82 11.91 13.96
N PRO A 232 12.46 12.99 13.46
CA PRO A 232 12.59 13.24 12.03
C PRO A 232 13.19 12.08 11.25
N ILE A 233 14.19 11.39 11.79
CA ILE A 233 14.83 10.23 11.14
C ILE A 233 13.85 9.08 10.99
N PHE A 234 13.04 8.82 12.01
CA PHE A 234 12.02 7.76 11.95
C PHE A 234 10.89 8.09 10.97
N MET A 235 10.34 9.32 11.04
CA MET A 235 9.09 9.65 10.35
C MET A 235 9.26 10.20 8.94
N ALA A 236 10.46 10.71 8.59
CA ALA A 236 10.69 11.39 7.32
C ALA A 236 11.82 10.78 6.48
N PHE A 237 12.39 9.65 6.89
CA PHE A 237 13.39 8.98 6.05
C PHE A 237 12.82 8.69 4.65
N PRO A 238 13.58 8.90 3.57
CA PRO A 238 13.05 8.88 2.20
C PRO A 238 12.31 7.62 1.76
N THR A 239 12.55 6.46 2.39
CA THR A 239 11.75 5.25 2.09
C THR A 239 10.26 5.43 2.39
N TRP A 240 9.91 6.28 3.37
CA TRP A 240 8.53 6.69 3.60
C TRP A 240 7.99 7.56 2.47
N TYR A 241 8.79 8.47 1.94
CA TYR A 241 8.36 9.31 0.82
C TYR A 241 8.05 8.49 -0.43
N PHE A 242 8.81 7.40 -0.66
CA PHE A 242 8.59 6.52 -1.81
C PHE A 242 7.24 5.80 -1.79
N ILE A 243 6.69 5.51 -0.61
CA ILE A 243 5.36 4.93 -0.48
C ILE A 243 4.27 6.00 -0.30
N ALA A 244 4.58 7.10 0.38
CA ALA A 244 3.66 8.20 0.60
C ALA A 244 3.34 8.99 -0.68
N GLY A 245 4.16 8.83 -1.74
CA GLY A 245 3.88 9.36 -3.06
C GLY A 245 2.56 8.85 -3.66
N PHE A 246 2.04 7.70 -3.20
CA PHE A 246 0.80 7.08 -3.66
C PHE A 246 -0.35 7.40 -2.70
N TYR A 247 -1.25 8.30 -3.07
CA TYR A 247 -2.44 8.63 -2.27
C TYR A 247 -3.31 7.40 -1.99
N ALA A 248 -3.45 6.49 -2.97
CA ALA A 248 -4.23 5.27 -2.83
C ALA A 248 -3.72 4.30 -1.74
N ASN A 249 -2.42 4.36 -1.40
CA ASN A 249 -1.79 3.42 -0.48
C ASN A 249 -1.50 4.00 0.90
N ILE A 250 -1.31 5.32 1.02
CA ILE A 250 -0.74 5.94 2.22
C ILE A 250 -1.59 5.73 3.47
N LEU A 251 -2.91 5.68 3.34
CA LEU A 251 -3.82 5.43 4.48
C LEU A 251 -3.65 4.02 5.03
N ALA A 252 -3.58 3.02 4.16
CA ALA A 252 -3.35 1.63 4.56
C ALA A 252 -1.97 1.45 5.20
N VAL A 253 -0.94 2.09 4.64
CA VAL A 253 0.41 2.12 5.21
C VAL A 253 0.40 2.76 6.60
N SER A 254 -0.34 3.86 6.79
CA SER A 254 -0.52 4.53 8.08
C SER A 254 -1.13 3.60 9.14
N MET A 255 -2.20 2.89 8.79
CA MET A 255 -2.86 1.94 9.68
C MET A 255 -1.96 0.74 10.00
N GLY A 256 -1.28 0.19 8.99
CA GLY A 256 -0.33 -0.91 9.16
C GLY A 256 0.81 -0.57 10.14
N LEU A 257 1.31 0.68 10.11
CA LEU A 257 2.33 1.15 11.06
C LEU A 257 1.81 1.18 12.50
N ILE A 258 0.58 1.66 12.71
CA ILE A 258 -0.06 1.67 14.04
C ILE A 258 -0.21 0.24 14.57
N PHE A 259 -0.76 -0.69 13.77
CA PHE A 259 -0.95 -2.08 14.18
C PHE A 259 0.39 -2.77 14.47
N THR A 260 1.42 -2.54 13.65
CA THR A 260 2.77 -3.03 13.91
C THR A 260 3.32 -2.52 15.24
N SER A 261 3.15 -1.23 15.53
CA SER A 261 3.61 -0.60 16.78
C SER A 261 2.86 -1.12 18.01
N ILE A 262 1.55 -1.34 17.91
CA ILE A 262 0.74 -1.95 18.98
C ILE A 262 1.22 -3.39 19.24
N THR A 263 1.43 -4.18 18.19
CA THR A 263 1.96 -5.54 18.33
C THR A 263 3.32 -5.52 19.04
N LEU A 264 4.20 -4.59 18.67
CA LEU A 264 5.51 -4.43 19.29
C LEU A 264 5.41 -4.07 20.78
N LEU A 265 4.47 -3.21 21.18
CA LEU A 265 4.25 -2.86 22.59
C LEU A 265 3.81 -4.08 23.39
N ILE A 266 2.88 -4.88 22.85
CA ILE A 266 2.44 -6.11 23.51
C ILE A 266 3.60 -7.11 23.58
N PHE A 267 4.40 -7.24 22.52
CA PHE A 267 5.59 -8.07 22.47
C PHE A 267 6.60 -7.69 23.58
N SER A 268 6.95 -6.41 23.67
CA SER A 268 7.86 -5.90 24.69
C SER A 268 7.39 -6.19 26.12
N HIS A 269 6.08 -6.00 26.37
CA HIS A 269 5.47 -6.34 27.66
C HIS A 269 5.52 -7.84 27.96
N SER A 270 5.28 -8.65 26.93
CA SER A 270 5.31 -10.12 27.04
C SER A 270 6.70 -10.64 27.36
N LEU A 271 7.75 -10.03 26.80
CA LEU A 271 9.15 -10.40 27.08
C LEU A 271 9.52 -10.27 28.56
N SER A 272 8.93 -9.34 29.30
CA SER A 272 9.21 -9.19 30.74
C SER A 272 8.78 -10.40 31.57
N LYS A 273 7.84 -11.20 31.06
CA LYS A 273 7.30 -12.40 31.72
C LYS A 273 7.73 -13.71 31.08
N ILE A 274 8.59 -13.68 30.06
CA ILE A 274 8.88 -14.86 29.23
C ILE A 274 9.52 -16.02 30.01
N ASN A 275 10.25 -15.72 31.08
CA ASN A 275 10.86 -16.74 31.93
C ASN A 275 9.87 -17.42 32.89
N GLU A 276 8.75 -16.74 33.19
CA GLU A 276 7.71 -17.22 34.09
C GLU A 276 6.72 -18.15 33.40
N TRP A 277 6.60 -18.05 32.08
CA TRP A 277 5.62 -18.82 31.30
C TRP A 277 6.02 -20.27 31.14
N LYS A 278 5.06 -21.15 31.41
CA LYS A 278 5.12 -22.55 30.96
C LYS A 278 4.64 -22.60 29.51
N ILE A 279 5.22 -23.50 28.72
CA ILE A 279 4.93 -23.64 27.27
C ILE A 279 3.43 -23.95 26.98
N LEU A 280 2.70 -24.47 27.98
CA LEU A 280 1.26 -24.81 27.87
C LEU A 280 0.34 -23.83 28.60
N ASP A 281 0.82 -22.61 28.95
CA ASP A 281 -0.02 -21.61 29.62
C ASP A 281 -1.02 -21.02 28.60
N LYS A 282 -2.33 -21.05 28.94
CA LYS A 282 -3.41 -20.47 28.13
C LYS A 282 -3.16 -18.98 27.83
N THR A 283 -2.58 -18.26 28.79
CA THR A 283 -2.24 -16.83 28.64
C THR A 283 -1.16 -16.62 27.58
N PHE A 284 -0.19 -17.54 27.48
CA PHE A 284 0.86 -17.50 26.47
C PHE A 284 0.26 -17.63 25.05
N PHE A 285 -0.59 -18.62 24.81
CA PHE A 285 -1.26 -18.83 23.52
C PHE A 285 -2.19 -17.67 23.15
N LEU A 286 -2.95 -17.16 24.13
CA LEU A 286 -3.84 -16.00 23.90
C LEU A 286 -3.04 -14.77 23.47
N LEU A 287 -1.90 -14.49 24.10
CA LEU A 287 -1.06 -13.37 23.74
C LEU A 287 -0.42 -13.53 22.36
N ILE A 288 0.01 -14.74 21.98
CA ILE A 288 0.47 -15.03 20.62
C ILE A 288 -0.65 -14.77 19.62
N PHE A 289 -1.86 -15.28 19.89
CA PHE A 289 -3.01 -15.13 19.00
C PHE A 289 -3.37 -13.64 18.80
N ILE A 290 -3.47 -12.86 19.89
CA ILE A 290 -3.78 -11.42 19.81
C ILE A 290 -2.72 -10.69 18.98
N GLN A 291 -1.44 -10.92 19.24
CA GLN A 291 -0.34 -10.29 18.50
C GLN A 291 -0.32 -10.72 17.03
N ALA A 292 -0.53 -12.01 16.79
CA ALA A 292 -0.60 -12.56 15.44
C ALA A 292 -1.78 -12.00 14.65
N PHE A 293 -2.94 -11.83 15.29
CA PHE A 293 -4.12 -11.23 14.68
C PHE A 293 -3.88 -9.76 14.30
N ILE A 294 -3.36 -8.95 15.23
CA ILE A 294 -3.09 -7.53 14.98
C ILE A 294 -2.02 -7.37 13.88
N LEU A 295 -0.95 -8.18 13.93
CA LEU A 295 0.10 -8.14 12.91
C LEU A 295 -0.39 -8.65 11.55
N SER A 296 -1.31 -9.61 11.50
CA SER A 296 -1.90 -10.07 10.24
C SER A 296 -2.68 -8.96 9.53
N ILE A 297 -3.35 -8.08 10.27
CA ILE A 297 -3.99 -6.88 9.71
C ILE A 297 -2.94 -5.92 9.15
N ALA A 298 -1.84 -5.68 9.86
CA ALA A 298 -0.75 -4.86 9.36
C ALA A 298 -0.15 -5.41 8.05
N ILE A 299 0.05 -6.73 7.96
CA ILE A 299 0.52 -7.41 6.74
C ILE A 299 -0.52 -7.27 5.62
N GLY A 300 -1.82 -7.38 5.93
CA GLY A 300 -2.92 -7.14 4.99
C GLY A 300 -3.02 -5.70 4.49
N CYS A 301 -2.52 -4.72 5.25
CA CYS A 301 -2.35 -3.34 4.79
C CYS A 301 -1.14 -3.22 3.85
N TYR A 302 0.01 -3.76 4.25
CA TYR A 302 1.24 -3.74 3.47
C TYR A 302 2.18 -4.86 3.93
N GLN A 303 2.46 -5.82 3.05
CA GLN A 303 3.16 -7.06 3.39
C GLN A 303 4.54 -6.84 4.04
N SER A 304 5.23 -5.76 3.71
CA SER A 304 6.56 -5.46 4.27
C SER A 304 6.56 -5.17 5.77
N TYR A 305 5.40 -4.96 6.40
CA TYR A 305 5.32 -4.76 7.85
C TYR A 305 5.78 -5.96 8.66
N ILE A 306 5.76 -7.17 8.10
CA ILE A 306 6.31 -8.34 8.78
C ILE A 306 7.82 -8.19 9.01
N PHE A 307 8.55 -7.67 8.03
CA PHE A 307 10.00 -7.45 8.13
C PHE A 307 10.32 -6.24 9.02
N CYS A 308 9.45 -5.23 9.00
CA CYS A 308 9.53 -4.10 9.92
C CYS A 308 9.34 -4.56 11.37
N PHE A 309 8.33 -5.39 11.66
CA PHE A 309 8.11 -5.98 12.98
C PHE A 309 9.27 -6.86 13.42
N LEU A 310 9.82 -7.67 12.50
CA LEU A 310 10.99 -8.51 12.78
C LEU A 310 12.20 -7.65 13.20
N SER A 311 12.51 -6.56 12.46
CA SER A 311 13.56 -5.61 12.84
C SER A 311 13.32 -5.00 14.23
N MET A 312 12.08 -4.55 14.48
CA MET A 312 11.70 -3.92 15.74
C MET A 312 11.77 -4.90 16.91
N GLY A 313 11.32 -6.14 16.72
CA GLY A 313 11.39 -7.20 17.73
C GLY A 313 12.83 -7.59 18.09
N LEU A 314 13.68 -7.74 17.06
CA LEU A 314 15.11 -7.98 17.25
C LEU A 314 15.79 -6.81 17.96
N GLY A 315 15.42 -5.57 17.65
CA GLY A 315 15.93 -4.38 18.33
C GLY A 315 15.57 -4.36 19.82
N ILE A 316 14.35 -4.74 20.21
CA ILE A 316 13.98 -4.85 21.64
C ILE A 316 14.82 -5.93 22.35
N ILE A 317 15.01 -7.10 21.73
CA ILE A 317 15.83 -8.16 22.32
C ILE A 317 17.28 -7.67 22.47
N LEU A 318 17.84 -7.03 21.43
CA LEU A 318 19.17 -6.45 21.42
C LEU A 318 19.34 -5.42 22.54
N LEU A 319 18.39 -4.50 22.69
CA LEU A 319 18.41 -3.48 23.75
C LEU A 319 18.48 -4.11 25.15
N LYS A 320 17.71 -5.19 25.38
CA LYS A 320 17.74 -5.92 26.66
C LYS A 320 19.10 -6.55 26.93
N VAL A 321 19.75 -7.11 25.90
CA VAL A 321 21.10 -7.69 26.01
C VAL A 321 22.15 -6.60 26.23
N ASP A 322 22.04 -5.48 25.53
CA ASP A 322 22.96 -4.34 25.69
C ASP A 322 22.87 -3.70 27.09
N GLN A 323 21.65 -3.60 27.65
CA GLN A 323 21.42 -3.04 28.99
C GLN A 323 21.82 -3.98 30.15
N ASN A 324 21.80 -5.29 29.91
CA ASN A 324 22.07 -6.29 30.96
C ASN A 324 22.93 -7.43 30.42
N SER A 325 24.23 -7.31 30.59
CA SER A 325 25.23 -8.30 30.16
C SER A 325 25.15 -9.66 30.88
N SER A 326 24.34 -9.77 31.95
CA SER A 326 24.11 -11.02 32.69
C SER A 326 22.89 -11.81 32.21
N ILE A 327 22.22 -11.36 31.13
CA ILE A 327 21.07 -12.07 30.57
C ILE A 327 21.47 -13.49 30.12
N SER A 328 20.69 -14.47 30.56
CA SER A 328 20.94 -15.88 30.21
C SER A 328 20.65 -16.18 28.74
N ASN A 329 21.44 -17.07 28.13
CA ASN A 329 21.18 -17.57 26.78
C ASN A 329 19.75 -18.15 26.64
N ARG A 330 19.23 -18.75 27.72
CA ARG A 330 17.86 -19.26 27.77
C ARG A 330 16.81 -18.18 27.53
N TYR A 331 17.02 -16.98 28.09
CA TYR A 331 16.13 -15.83 27.85
C TYR A 331 16.17 -15.41 26.39
N ILE A 332 17.35 -15.32 25.80
CA ILE A 332 17.55 -14.91 24.39
C ILE A 332 16.86 -15.90 23.46
N ILE A 333 17.11 -17.20 23.63
CA ILE A 333 16.52 -18.27 22.80
C ILE A 333 14.99 -18.25 22.93
N ARG A 334 14.45 -18.10 24.15
CA ARG A 334 12.99 -18.01 24.37
C ARG A 334 12.40 -16.77 23.71
N SER A 335 13.08 -15.62 23.79
CA SER A 335 12.64 -14.37 23.18
C SER A 335 12.62 -14.46 21.67
N LEU A 336 13.65 -15.04 21.06
CA LEU A 336 13.71 -15.31 19.62
C LEU A 336 12.65 -16.32 19.19
N GLY A 337 12.47 -17.40 19.96
CA GLY A 337 11.41 -18.39 19.72
C GLY A 337 10.01 -17.78 19.77
N TYR A 338 9.77 -16.88 20.75
CA TYR A 338 8.51 -16.17 20.88
C TYR A 338 8.26 -15.21 19.69
N LEU A 339 9.28 -14.45 19.28
CA LEU A 339 9.23 -13.59 18.09
C LEU A 339 8.92 -14.42 16.84
N PHE A 340 9.59 -15.55 16.67
CA PHE A 340 9.38 -16.46 15.55
C PHE A 340 7.95 -17.02 15.53
N LEU A 341 7.42 -17.44 16.68
CA LEU A 341 6.04 -17.97 16.79
C LEU A 341 5.01 -16.89 16.40
N ILE A 342 5.18 -15.64 16.83
CA ILE A 342 4.28 -14.55 16.43
C ILE A 342 4.33 -14.34 14.91
N VAL A 343 5.52 -14.31 14.32
CA VAL A 343 5.70 -14.12 12.88
C VAL A 343 5.02 -15.27 12.11
N CYS A 344 5.26 -16.52 12.48
CA CYS A 344 4.64 -17.69 11.84
C CYS A 344 3.11 -17.69 11.98
N ALA A 345 2.59 -17.42 13.19
CA ALA A 345 1.16 -17.34 13.44
C ALA A 345 0.50 -16.18 12.66
N SER A 346 1.18 -15.03 12.56
CA SER A 346 0.69 -13.88 11.79
C SER A 346 0.61 -14.18 10.30
N LEU A 347 1.61 -14.87 9.74
CA LEU A 347 1.60 -15.31 8.35
C LEU A 347 0.49 -16.32 8.10
N LEU A 348 0.30 -17.28 9.00
CA LEU A 348 -0.79 -18.25 8.89
C LEU A 348 -2.15 -17.56 8.87
N LEU A 349 -2.41 -16.64 9.79
CA LEU A 349 -3.65 -15.87 9.82
C LEU A 349 -3.81 -14.98 8.59
N TYR A 350 -2.74 -14.31 8.17
CA TYR A 350 -2.74 -13.48 6.95
C TYR A 350 -3.11 -14.30 5.71
N TYR A 351 -2.44 -15.43 5.47
CA TYR A 351 -2.72 -16.26 4.30
C TYR A 351 -4.09 -16.93 4.37
N SER A 352 -4.53 -17.34 5.55
CA SER A 352 -5.89 -17.88 5.73
C SER A 352 -6.95 -16.84 5.42
N THR A 353 -6.76 -15.60 5.87
CA THR A 353 -7.67 -14.49 5.59
C THR A 353 -7.63 -14.12 4.10
N ASP A 354 -6.44 -14.02 3.50
CA ASP A 354 -6.27 -13.73 2.08
C ASP A 354 -6.96 -14.78 1.19
N PHE A 355 -6.74 -16.05 1.49
CA PHE A 355 -7.42 -17.15 0.81
C PHE A 355 -8.94 -17.05 0.92
N THR A 356 -9.45 -16.75 2.12
CA THR A 356 -10.89 -16.60 2.37
C THR A 356 -11.48 -15.45 1.54
N PHE A 357 -10.81 -14.28 1.50
CA PHE A 357 -11.26 -13.16 0.68
C PHE A 357 -11.25 -13.50 -0.82
N LYS A 358 -10.17 -14.11 -1.32
CA LYS A 358 -10.07 -14.54 -2.71
C LYS A 358 -11.17 -15.53 -3.09
N PHE A 359 -11.45 -16.48 -2.20
CA PHE A 359 -12.53 -17.46 -2.40
C PHE A 359 -13.91 -16.80 -2.42
N ILE A 360 -14.20 -15.89 -1.47
CA ILE A 360 -15.51 -15.20 -1.38
C ILE A 360 -15.75 -14.31 -2.59
N TYR A 361 -14.72 -13.56 -3.02
CA TYR A 361 -14.86 -12.60 -4.11
C TYR A 361 -14.54 -13.16 -5.49
N GLY A 362 -14.17 -14.44 -5.60
CA GLY A 362 -13.83 -15.08 -6.87
C GLY A 362 -12.59 -14.49 -7.55
N VAL A 363 -11.68 -13.88 -6.80
CA VAL A 363 -10.52 -13.14 -7.32
C VAL A 363 -9.29 -14.05 -7.35
N SER A 364 -8.63 -14.13 -8.50
CA SER A 364 -7.35 -14.83 -8.63
C SER A 364 -6.19 -14.00 -8.07
N SER A 365 -5.11 -14.69 -7.68
CA SER A 365 -3.88 -14.03 -7.24
C SER A 365 -3.24 -13.26 -8.39
N ASN A 366 -2.90 -12.00 -8.15
CA ASN A 366 -2.17 -11.20 -9.12
C ASN A 366 -0.69 -11.66 -9.17
N THR A 367 -0.16 -11.82 -10.37
CA THR A 367 1.24 -12.22 -10.61
C THR A 367 2.26 -11.17 -10.17
N TYR A 368 1.84 -9.92 -9.94
CA TYR A 368 2.71 -8.83 -9.53
C TYR A 368 3.53 -9.15 -8.27
N ILE A 369 2.89 -9.70 -7.21
CA ILE A 369 3.60 -10.01 -5.96
C ILE A 369 4.43 -11.28 -6.07
N SER A 370 3.91 -12.32 -6.75
CA SER A 370 4.65 -13.55 -6.98
C SER A 370 5.90 -13.32 -7.85
N GLY A 371 5.88 -12.33 -8.73
CA GLY A 371 7.04 -11.93 -9.54
C GLY A 371 8.21 -11.37 -8.72
N PHE A 372 7.99 -10.95 -7.46
CA PHE A 372 9.08 -10.51 -6.58
C PHE A 372 9.77 -11.63 -5.83
N ILE A 373 9.27 -12.87 -5.87
CA ILE A 373 9.86 -14.01 -5.16
C ILE A 373 10.58 -14.90 -6.17
N ASN A 374 11.89 -15.06 -5.98
CA ASN A 374 12.73 -15.91 -6.81
C ASN A 374 13.59 -16.84 -5.93
N LEU A 375 12.92 -17.87 -5.38
CA LEU A 375 13.59 -18.86 -4.53
C LEU A 375 14.60 -19.71 -5.30
N GLU A 376 14.42 -19.87 -6.59
CA GLU A 376 15.37 -20.62 -7.44
C GLU A 376 16.73 -19.92 -7.47
N ALA A 377 16.77 -18.60 -7.68
CA ALA A 377 18.00 -17.83 -7.63
C ALA A 377 18.65 -17.89 -6.24
N LEU A 378 17.85 -17.81 -5.17
CA LEU A 378 18.35 -17.93 -3.80
C LEU A 378 19.01 -19.28 -3.52
N LEU A 379 18.43 -20.36 -4.04
CA LEU A 379 18.95 -21.72 -3.82
C LEU A 379 20.17 -22.02 -4.71
N LYS A 380 20.20 -21.52 -5.96
CA LYS A 380 21.30 -21.79 -6.91
C LYS A 380 22.51 -20.88 -6.68
N PHE A 381 22.29 -19.62 -6.30
CA PHE A 381 23.32 -18.60 -6.18
C PHE A 381 23.27 -17.84 -4.84
N PRO A 382 23.29 -18.53 -3.67
CA PRO A 382 23.10 -17.87 -2.37
C PRO A 382 24.19 -16.82 -2.07
N GLY A 383 25.42 -17.03 -2.53
CA GLY A 383 26.52 -16.08 -2.37
C GLY A 383 26.25 -14.74 -3.06
N ASP A 384 25.81 -14.78 -4.31
CA ASP A 384 25.51 -13.58 -5.11
C ASP A 384 24.32 -12.82 -4.54
N VAL A 385 23.30 -13.54 -4.08
CA VAL A 385 22.14 -12.95 -3.40
C VAL A 385 22.55 -12.23 -2.13
N ILE A 386 23.40 -12.82 -1.31
CA ILE A 386 23.89 -12.19 -0.08
C ILE A 386 24.73 -10.96 -0.41
N VAL A 387 25.68 -11.07 -1.34
CA VAL A 387 26.58 -9.97 -1.71
C VAL A 387 25.79 -8.80 -2.30
N SER A 388 24.84 -9.05 -3.20
CA SER A 388 23.99 -8.00 -3.79
C SER A 388 23.10 -7.33 -2.72
N THR A 389 22.52 -8.10 -1.79
CA THR A 389 21.72 -7.56 -0.69
C THR A 389 22.56 -6.71 0.27
N LEU A 390 23.77 -7.15 0.61
CA LEU A 390 24.69 -6.37 1.45
C LEU A 390 25.15 -5.08 0.75
N HIS A 391 25.37 -5.14 -0.56
CA HIS A 391 25.72 -3.96 -1.35
C HIS A 391 24.56 -2.93 -1.35
N GLU A 392 23.33 -3.39 -1.53
CA GLU A 392 22.13 -2.54 -1.49
C GLU A 392 21.92 -1.95 -0.08
N ALA A 393 22.00 -2.77 0.95
CA ALA A 393 21.93 -2.33 2.35
C ALA A 393 22.97 -1.26 2.67
N LYS A 394 24.22 -1.45 2.24
CA LYS A 394 25.28 -0.46 2.37
C LYS A 394 24.91 0.86 1.70
N GLN A 395 24.39 0.84 0.47
CA GLN A 395 24.03 2.06 -0.24
C GLN A 395 22.90 2.82 0.47
N ILE A 396 21.89 2.10 0.98
CA ILE A 396 20.74 2.69 1.67
C ILE A 396 21.16 3.26 3.03
N TYR A 397 21.87 2.49 3.84
CA TYR A 397 22.27 2.94 5.18
C TYR A 397 23.34 4.03 5.18
N LEU A 398 24.16 4.10 4.13
CA LEU A 398 25.12 5.19 3.95
C LEU A 398 24.52 6.39 3.20
N GLY A 399 23.24 6.37 2.86
CA GLY A 399 22.54 7.49 2.24
C GLY A 399 23.05 7.86 0.85
N SER A 400 23.26 6.86 0.00
CA SER A 400 23.81 7.04 -1.35
C SER A 400 22.93 7.91 -2.24
N SER A 401 23.52 8.91 -2.88
CA SER A 401 22.85 9.76 -3.87
C SER A 401 22.35 8.99 -5.09
N LYS A 402 22.92 7.82 -5.39
CA LYS A 402 22.43 6.94 -6.48
C LYS A 402 21.03 6.42 -6.21
N ILE A 403 20.65 6.27 -4.92
CA ILE A 403 19.32 5.79 -4.51
C ILE A 403 18.39 6.96 -4.25
N PHE A 404 18.85 7.94 -3.48
CA PHE A 404 18.01 9.02 -2.97
C PHE A 404 18.06 10.29 -3.82
N GLY A 405 18.83 10.33 -4.91
CA GLY A 405 19.06 11.52 -5.71
C GLY A 405 19.93 12.57 -5.02
N VAL A 406 19.95 12.60 -3.70
CA VAL A 406 20.77 13.45 -2.84
C VAL A 406 21.56 12.62 -1.85
N SER A 407 22.71 13.13 -1.38
CA SER A 407 23.51 12.44 -0.37
C SER A 407 22.91 12.63 1.03
N LEU A 408 22.75 11.53 1.76
CA LEU A 408 22.29 11.48 3.15
C LEU A 408 23.40 10.94 4.07
N GLY A 409 24.65 11.26 3.81
CA GLY A 409 25.83 10.63 4.45
C GLY A 409 25.90 10.75 5.97
N ALA A 410 25.30 11.78 6.59
CA ALA A 410 25.26 11.92 8.04
C ALA A 410 24.47 10.79 8.73
N ILE A 411 23.53 10.16 8.03
CA ILE A 411 22.75 9.01 8.55
C ILE A 411 23.65 7.80 8.80
N GLY A 412 24.60 7.53 7.90
CA GLY A 412 25.59 6.47 8.08
C GLY A 412 26.42 6.65 9.36
N CYS A 413 26.79 7.89 9.67
CA CYS A 413 27.52 8.20 10.92
C CYS A 413 26.68 7.86 12.15
N LEU A 414 25.39 8.16 12.14
CA LEU A 414 24.48 7.86 13.27
C LEU A 414 24.38 6.36 13.52
N LEU A 415 24.14 5.58 12.46
CA LEU A 415 24.02 4.13 12.54
C LEU A 415 25.33 3.48 13.02
N LEU A 416 26.47 3.83 12.40
CA LEU A 416 27.78 3.27 12.74
C LEU A 416 28.18 3.61 14.17
N THR A 417 27.91 4.82 14.63
CA THR A 417 28.21 5.23 16.01
C THR A 417 27.45 4.34 17.01
N GLY A 418 26.15 4.08 16.76
CA GLY A 418 25.34 3.20 17.61
C GLY A 418 25.85 1.78 17.66
N VAL A 419 26.20 1.20 16.51
CA VAL A 419 26.77 -0.15 16.39
C VAL A 419 28.11 -0.25 17.18
N ILE A 420 29.03 0.67 16.91
CA ILE A 420 30.36 0.67 17.54
C ILE A 420 30.25 0.80 19.07
N LEU A 421 29.43 1.73 19.57
CA LEU A 421 29.27 1.96 20.99
C LEU A 421 28.66 0.77 21.74
N SER A 422 27.68 0.10 21.14
CA SER A 422 27.09 -1.10 21.73
C SER A 422 28.09 -2.25 21.79
N LEU A 423 28.92 -2.43 20.76
CA LEU A 423 29.97 -3.44 20.75
C LEU A 423 31.11 -3.12 21.74
N TYR A 424 31.45 -1.84 21.87
CA TYR A 424 32.48 -1.39 22.80
C TYR A 424 32.07 -1.60 24.27
N SER A 425 30.79 -1.40 24.59
CA SER A 425 30.25 -1.57 25.95
C SER A 425 30.06 -3.03 26.37
N ALA A 426 30.18 -3.97 25.45
CA ALA A 426 30.00 -5.40 25.73
C ALA A 426 31.08 -5.93 26.69
N SER A 427 30.66 -6.51 27.83
CA SER A 427 31.51 -6.93 28.94
C SER A 427 32.44 -8.11 28.61
N ASN A 428 32.02 -8.99 27.70
CA ASN A 428 32.79 -10.18 27.31
C ASN A 428 32.52 -10.56 25.85
N TRP A 429 33.36 -11.47 25.32
CA TRP A 429 33.29 -11.89 23.92
C TRP A 429 31.97 -12.60 23.56
N LYS A 430 31.34 -13.35 24.49
CA LYS A 430 30.07 -14.05 24.24
C LYS A 430 28.92 -13.04 24.07
N VAL A 431 28.84 -12.04 24.92
CA VAL A 431 27.86 -10.94 24.81
C VAL A 431 28.11 -10.19 23.50
N ARG A 432 29.36 -9.89 23.15
CA ARG A 432 29.72 -9.22 21.91
C ARG A 432 29.30 -10.02 20.66
N ALA A 433 29.52 -11.33 20.65
CA ALA A 433 29.08 -12.21 19.58
C ALA A 433 27.55 -12.23 19.46
N THR A 434 26.83 -12.32 20.57
CA THR A 434 25.37 -12.28 20.59
C THR A 434 24.84 -10.94 20.06
N LEU A 435 25.41 -9.82 20.50
CA LEU A 435 25.06 -8.50 19.98
C LEU A 435 25.28 -8.40 18.47
N LEU A 436 26.43 -8.89 17.97
CA LEU A 436 26.71 -8.89 16.52
C LEU A 436 25.66 -9.66 15.74
N ILE A 437 25.24 -10.84 16.19
CA ILE A 437 24.21 -11.65 15.53
C ILE A 437 22.86 -10.91 15.52
N LEU A 438 22.46 -10.35 16.67
CA LEU A 438 21.19 -9.61 16.78
C LEU A 438 21.22 -8.31 15.96
N MET A 439 22.34 -7.59 15.94
CA MET A 439 22.55 -6.39 15.11
C MET A 439 22.46 -6.74 13.63
N PHE A 440 23.15 -7.79 13.20
CA PHE A 440 23.08 -8.26 11.82
C PHE A 440 21.65 -8.59 11.42
N GLY A 441 20.93 -9.37 12.25
CA GLY A 441 19.52 -9.69 12.00
C GLY A 441 18.63 -8.44 11.93
N CYS A 442 18.82 -7.48 12.86
CA CYS A 442 18.06 -6.23 12.89
C CYS A 442 18.32 -5.37 11.64
N ILE A 443 19.59 -5.25 11.20
CA ILE A 443 20.00 -4.45 10.04
C ILE A 443 19.54 -5.09 8.73
N ILE A 444 19.56 -6.42 8.63
CA ILE A 444 19.28 -7.14 7.36
C ILE A 444 17.80 -7.45 7.19
N SER A 445 17.01 -7.58 8.28
CA SER A 445 15.59 -7.94 8.15
C SER A 445 14.74 -7.00 7.25
N PRO A 446 14.97 -5.68 7.13
CA PRO A 446 14.27 -4.85 6.15
C PRO A 446 14.50 -5.26 4.69
N PHE A 447 15.60 -5.97 4.41
CA PHE A 447 16.01 -6.46 3.10
C PHE A 447 15.60 -7.92 2.84
N ALA A 448 14.81 -8.52 3.74
CA ALA A 448 14.41 -9.91 3.59
C ALA A 448 13.66 -10.16 2.28
N LEU A 449 12.90 -9.18 1.77
CA LEU A 449 12.25 -9.29 0.48
C LEU A 449 13.27 -9.32 -0.67
N THR A 450 14.35 -8.55 -0.60
CA THR A 450 15.45 -8.60 -1.58
C THR A 450 16.11 -9.98 -1.59
N ILE A 451 16.30 -10.57 -0.41
CA ILE A 451 16.84 -11.94 -0.29
C ILE A 451 15.88 -12.95 -0.93
N LEU A 452 14.59 -12.89 -0.61
CA LEU A 452 13.57 -13.77 -1.19
C LEU A 452 13.40 -13.55 -2.70
N GLY A 453 13.69 -12.36 -3.19
CA GLY A 453 13.71 -12.00 -4.61
C GLY A 453 14.94 -12.45 -5.37
N GLY A 454 15.87 -13.17 -4.71
CA GLY A 454 17.11 -13.64 -5.33
C GLY A 454 18.14 -12.54 -5.57
N GLY A 455 18.13 -11.48 -4.75
CA GLY A 455 19.07 -10.34 -4.88
C GLY A 455 18.79 -9.46 -6.10
N THR A 456 17.64 -9.62 -6.74
CA THR A 456 17.29 -8.86 -7.96
C THR A 456 16.97 -7.41 -7.65
N ARG A 457 17.37 -6.49 -8.55
CA ARG A 457 17.09 -5.05 -8.46
C ARG A 457 15.60 -4.68 -8.67
N SER A 458 14.73 -5.67 -8.77
CA SER A 458 13.29 -5.47 -9.03
C SER A 458 12.47 -5.08 -7.79
N ILE A 459 13.05 -5.21 -6.59
CA ILE A 459 12.34 -4.88 -5.36
C ILE A 459 12.33 -3.35 -5.15
N PRO A 460 11.16 -2.72 -5.14
CA PRO A 460 11.08 -1.27 -4.97
C PRO A 460 11.45 -0.84 -3.54
N TYR A 461 12.25 0.21 -3.40
CA TYR A 461 12.70 0.73 -2.09
C TYR A 461 11.58 1.17 -1.17
N ARG A 462 10.39 1.42 -1.69
CA ARG A 462 9.18 1.66 -0.89
C ARG A 462 8.79 0.48 0.00
N SER A 463 9.27 -0.74 -0.30
CA SER A 463 9.02 -1.92 0.53
C SER A 463 9.88 -1.97 1.80
N MET A 464 10.93 -1.15 1.87
CA MET A 464 11.90 -1.17 2.98
C MET A 464 11.49 -0.26 4.14
N VAL A 465 10.23 -0.39 4.59
CA VAL A 465 9.64 0.42 5.68
C VAL A 465 10.29 0.20 7.04
N GLY A 466 11.10 -0.85 7.21
CA GLY A 466 11.86 -1.11 8.42
C GLY A 466 13.18 -0.32 8.55
N VAL A 467 13.71 0.22 7.45
CA VAL A 467 14.99 0.95 7.44
C VAL A 467 15.00 2.18 8.36
N PRO A 468 13.96 3.05 8.36
CA PRO A 468 13.90 4.21 9.25
C PRO A 468 13.99 3.81 10.73
N TYR A 469 13.38 2.68 11.10
CA TYR A 469 13.47 2.13 12.44
C TYR A 469 14.90 1.74 12.81
N VAL A 470 15.61 1.03 11.94
CA VAL A 470 16.99 0.58 12.21
C VAL A 470 17.90 1.77 12.46
N ILE A 471 17.82 2.80 11.62
CA ILE A 471 18.65 4.01 11.78
C ILE A 471 18.28 4.73 13.07
N TRP A 472 16.99 4.91 13.35
CA TRP A 472 16.51 5.50 14.60
C TRP A 472 17.01 4.72 15.82
N PHE A 473 16.89 3.39 15.80
CA PHE A 473 17.23 2.52 16.92
C PHE A 473 18.70 2.63 17.31
N PHE A 474 19.61 2.52 16.35
CA PHE A 474 21.04 2.65 16.63
C PHE A 474 21.43 4.08 17.03
N SER A 475 20.77 5.09 16.48
CA SER A 475 20.94 6.48 16.90
C SER A 475 20.47 6.69 18.36
N ALA A 476 19.36 6.05 18.74
CA ALA A 476 18.84 6.09 20.11
C ALA A 476 19.79 5.40 21.10
N LEU A 477 20.35 4.23 20.74
CA LEU A 477 21.36 3.56 21.55
C LEU A 477 22.59 4.46 21.79
N ALA A 478 23.00 5.20 20.77
CA ALA A 478 24.16 6.08 20.86
C ALA A 478 23.90 7.32 21.73
N ILE A 479 22.72 7.96 21.60
CA ILE A 479 22.40 9.21 22.32
C ILE A 479 22.13 9.00 23.82
N GLU A 480 21.77 7.78 24.21
CA GLU A 480 21.60 7.41 25.62
C GLU A 480 22.94 7.25 26.38
N ARG A 481 24.07 7.16 25.68
CA ARG A 481 25.41 7.10 26.30
C ARG A 481 25.79 8.47 26.90
N LYS A 482 26.20 8.48 28.17
CA LYS A 482 26.58 9.70 28.91
C LYS A 482 28.02 10.16 28.58
N ASN A 483 28.28 10.46 27.30
CA ASN A 483 29.58 10.98 26.88
C ASN A 483 29.38 12.26 26.08
N THR A 484 29.97 13.36 26.50
CA THR A 484 29.77 14.70 25.93
C THR A 484 30.20 14.76 24.46
N VAL A 485 31.36 14.17 24.11
CA VAL A 485 31.86 14.17 22.72
C VAL A 485 30.93 13.38 21.80
N ILE A 486 30.51 12.20 22.26
CA ILE A 486 29.57 11.36 21.51
C ILE A 486 28.23 12.08 21.33
N THR A 487 27.70 12.69 22.41
CA THR A 487 26.43 13.45 22.33
C THR A 487 26.56 14.61 21.34
N PHE A 488 27.69 15.33 21.34
CA PHE A 488 27.94 16.41 20.39
C PHE A 488 27.97 15.89 18.93
N LEU A 489 28.73 14.84 18.66
CA LEU A 489 28.81 14.23 17.31
C LEU A 489 27.44 13.76 16.81
N ILE A 490 26.67 13.09 17.68
CA ILE A 490 25.32 12.61 17.34
C ILE A 490 24.38 13.79 17.08
N THR A 491 24.39 14.80 17.95
CA THR A 491 23.51 15.96 17.78
C THR A 491 23.83 16.71 16.48
N THR A 492 25.11 16.89 16.16
CA THR A 492 25.54 17.50 14.91
C THR A 492 25.10 16.65 13.69
N SER A 493 25.30 15.33 13.75
CA SER A 493 24.86 14.42 12.69
C SER A 493 23.34 14.40 12.53
N LEU A 494 22.57 14.51 13.63
CA LEU A 494 21.11 14.61 13.61
C LEU A 494 20.62 15.89 12.91
N ILE A 495 21.24 17.03 13.24
CA ILE A 495 20.92 18.30 12.61
C ILE A 495 21.20 18.22 11.09
N ILE A 496 22.40 17.77 10.71
CA ILE A 496 22.77 17.61 9.31
C ILE A 496 21.83 16.64 8.59
N SER A 497 21.52 15.47 9.19
CA SER A 497 20.59 14.50 8.63
C SER A 497 19.19 15.07 8.43
N SER A 498 18.70 15.86 9.40
CA SER A 498 17.38 16.50 9.29
C SER A 498 17.32 17.47 8.10
N PHE A 499 18.35 18.29 7.91
CA PHE A 499 18.46 19.17 6.75
C PHE A 499 18.58 18.38 5.43
N GLN A 500 19.38 17.32 5.40
CA GLN A 500 19.52 16.46 4.22
C GLN A 500 18.19 15.78 3.85
N ILE A 501 17.41 15.30 4.83
CA ILE A 501 16.08 14.71 4.64
C ILE A 501 15.11 15.78 4.10
N MET A 502 15.06 16.97 4.70
CA MET A 502 14.21 18.07 4.20
C MET A 502 14.58 18.48 2.77
N ASN A 503 15.88 18.54 2.47
CA ASN A 503 16.35 18.82 1.11
C ASN A 503 15.91 17.71 0.13
N ALA A 504 15.98 16.44 0.51
CA ALA A 504 15.48 15.33 -0.29
C ALA A 504 13.97 15.48 -0.56
N HIS A 505 13.15 15.74 0.45
CA HIS A 505 11.71 15.95 0.30
C HIS A 505 11.39 17.15 -0.60
N SER A 506 12.12 18.25 -0.44
CA SER A 506 11.99 19.44 -1.29
C SER A 506 12.27 19.10 -2.76
N ASN A 507 13.38 18.41 -3.03
CA ASN A 507 13.75 17.99 -4.38
C ASN A 507 12.71 17.03 -4.98
N TYR A 508 12.21 16.05 -4.22
CA TYR A 508 11.18 15.13 -4.69
C TYR A 508 9.88 15.85 -5.04
N SER A 509 9.48 16.80 -4.20
CA SER A 509 8.28 17.61 -4.45
C SER A 509 8.45 18.50 -5.67
N ALA A 510 9.63 19.12 -5.85
CA ALA A 510 9.92 19.91 -7.03
C ALA A 510 9.90 19.09 -8.32
N VAL A 511 10.54 17.91 -8.33
CA VAL A 511 10.51 16.98 -9.47
C VAL A 511 9.09 16.58 -9.81
N LYS A 512 8.30 16.20 -8.80
CA LYS A 512 6.91 15.78 -8.96
C LYS A 512 6.06 16.90 -9.57
N GLN A 513 6.19 18.13 -9.05
CA GLN A 513 5.45 19.28 -9.53
C GLN A 513 5.82 19.65 -10.96
N LEU A 514 7.12 19.75 -11.27
CA LEU A 514 7.58 20.10 -12.61
C LEU A 514 7.16 19.07 -13.66
N THR A 515 7.22 17.78 -13.31
CA THR A 515 6.76 16.71 -14.21
C THR A 515 5.27 16.82 -14.47
N LEU A 516 4.47 17.04 -13.43
CA LEU A 516 3.01 17.20 -13.55
C LEU A 516 2.65 18.42 -14.42
N GLU A 517 3.28 19.57 -14.20
CA GLU A 517 3.04 20.77 -15.02
C GLU A 517 3.44 20.55 -16.48
N ARG A 518 4.52 19.82 -16.73
CA ARG A 518 4.94 19.44 -18.08
C ARG A 518 3.94 18.49 -18.74
N ASP A 519 3.46 17.49 -18.02
CA ASP A 519 2.47 16.54 -18.51
C ASP A 519 1.13 17.23 -18.83
N LYS A 520 0.70 18.19 -18.00
CA LYS A 520 -0.50 19.00 -18.26
C LYS A 520 -0.35 19.83 -19.53
N ALA A 521 0.80 20.48 -19.71
CA ALA A 521 1.06 21.27 -20.91
C ALA A 521 1.06 20.41 -22.18
N LEU A 522 1.71 19.24 -22.13
CA LEU A 522 1.76 18.30 -23.24
C LEU A 522 0.36 17.73 -23.55
N ALA A 523 -0.41 17.36 -22.54
CA ALA A 523 -1.78 16.88 -22.69
C ALA A 523 -2.67 17.93 -23.37
N ALA A 524 -2.58 19.20 -22.93
CA ALA A 524 -3.33 20.29 -23.52
C ALA A 524 -2.96 20.55 -24.98
N GLU A 525 -1.66 20.55 -25.30
CA GLU A 525 -1.19 20.77 -26.67
C GLU A 525 -1.66 19.65 -27.62
N ILE A 526 -1.55 18.39 -27.19
CA ILE A 526 -2.05 17.24 -27.97
C ILE A 526 -3.57 17.32 -28.14
N TYR A 527 -4.30 17.62 -27.06
CA TYR A 527 -5.76 17.73 -27.10
C TYR A 527 -6.21 18.81 -28.10
N TYR A 528 -5.63 20.00 -28.03
CA TYR A 528 -5.97 21.08 -28.97
C TYR A 528 -5.61 20.75 -30.42
N ARG A 529 -4.49 20.09 -30.68
CA ARG A 529 -4.15 19.64 -32.05
C ARG A 529 -5.14 18.61 -32.57
N ILE A 530 -5.55 17.64 -31.74
CA ILE A 530 -6.59 16.66 -32.10
C ILE A 530 -7.89 17.40 -32.46
N THR A 531 -8.34 18.34 -31.64
CA THR A 531 -9.60 19.07 -31.88
C THR A 531 -9.59 19.88 -33.18
N THR A 532 -8.43 20.38 -33.60
CA THR A 532 -8.31 21.11 -34.88
C THR A 532 -8.38 20.19 -36.11
N LEU A 533 -8.16 18.89 -35.92
CA LEU A 533 -8.21 17.90 -37.02
C LEU A 533 -9.61 17.28 -37.17
N ILE A 534 -10.55 17.57 -36.27
CA ILE A 534 -11.91 17.03 -36.33
C ILE A 534 -12.70 17.72 -37.43
N PRO A 535 -13.33 16.99 -38.38
CA PRO A 535 -14.09 17.58 -39.45
C PRO A 535 -15.38 18.25 -38.97
N GLY A 536 -15.61 19.47 -39.37
CA GLY A 536 -16.91 20.16 -39.25
C GLY A 536 -17.43 20.32 -37.82
N ASN A 537 -18.67 19.85 -37.59
CA ASN A 537 -19.36 19.94 -36.30
C ASN A 537 -19.32 18.64 -35.48
N ASP A 538 -18.44 17.70 -35.81
CA ASP A 538 -18.36 16.43 -35.11
C ASP A 538 -17.89 16.60 -33.68
N LYS A 539 -18.38 15.73 -32.80
CA LYS A 539 -17.96 15.73 -31.39
C LYS A 539 -16.74 14.85 -31.21
N LEU A 540 -15.75 15.32 -30.45
CA LEU A 540 -14.55 14.54 -30.11
C LEU A 540 -14.89 13.18 -29.45
N SER A 541 -16.00 13.09 -28.71
CA SER A 541 -16.48 11.84 -28.09
C SER A 541 -16.76 10.70 -29.09
N SER A 542 -16.93 11.01 -30.39
CA SER A 542 -17.08 10.02 -31.45
C SER A 542 -15.76 9.42 -31.93
N TYR A 543 -14.63 9.95 -31.46
CA TYR A 543 -13.29 9.53 -31.85
C TYR A 543 -12.56 8.87 -30.68
N LYS A 544 -11.62 7.99 -31.00
CA LYS A 544 -10.70 7.39 -30.04
C LYS A 544 -9.28 7.92 -30.26
N VAL A 545 -8.42 7.74 -29.25
CA VAL A 545 -7.01 8.18 -29.34
C VAL A 545 -6.12 7.02 -28.94
N ASP A 546 -5.02 6.83 -29.65
CA ASP A 546 -3.94 5.93 -29.30
C ASP A 546 -2.59 6.66 -29.26
N PHE A 547 -1.72 6.24 -28.34
CA PHE A 547 -0.40 6.84 -28.13
C PHE A 547 0.68 5.81 -28.33
N PHE A 548 1.62 6.05 -29.25
CA PHE A 548 2.74 5.17 -29.53
C PHE A 548 4.06 5.75 -29.04
N GLY A 549 4.81 4.92 -28.31
CA GLY A 549 6.09 5.32 -27.74
C GLY A 549 5.96 6.22 -26.52
N SER A 550 7.07 6.71 -26.02
CA SER A 550 7.12 7.52 -24.81
C SER A 550 7.77 8.88 -25.03
N LYS A 551 7.39 9.86 -24.20
CA LYS A 551 7.97 11.20 -24.18
C LYS A 551 8.59 11.47 -22.80
N PRO A 552 9.84 11.06 -22.54
CA PRO A 552 10.48 11.27 -21.27
C PRO A 552 10.67 12.76 -20.97
N PHE A 553 10.49 13.11 -19.71
CA PHE A 553 10.78 14.44 -19.20
C PHE A 553 12.11 14.45 -18.44
N ASN A 554 13.07 15.19 -18.94
CA ASN A 554 14.34 15.42 -18.26
C ASN A 554 14.30 16.79 -17.57
N ASN A 555 14.51 16.80 -16.26
CA ASN A 555 14.64 18.01 -15.46
C ASN A 555 16.05 18.10 -14.84
N ILE A 556 16.36 19.25 -14.23
CA ILE A 556 17.67 19.50 -13.61
C ILE A 556 17.89 18.78 -12.28
N PHE A 557 16.81 18.23 -11.70
CA PHE A 557 16.88 17.55 -10.41
C PHE A 557 17.33 16.09 -10.56
N PRO A 558 18.07 15.57 -9.57
CA PRO A 558 18.56 14.19 -9.63
C PRO A 558 17.42 13.19 -9.70
N ARG A 559 17.50 12.25 -10.64
CA ARG A 559 16.53 11.16 -10.75
C ARG A 559 16.72 10.14 -9.62
N ILE A 560 15.61 9.67 -9.10
CA ILE A 560 15.57 8.55 -8.16
C ILE A 560 15.40 7.27 -8.97
N ALA A 561 16.33 6.34 -8.83
CA ALA A 561 16.52 5.26 -9.81
C ALA A 561 15.34 4.25 -9.90
N THR A 562 14.48 4.13 -8.88
CA THR A 562 13.44 3.09 -8.83
C THR A 562 12.14 3.56 -8.19
N SER A 563 11.87 4.86 -8.24
CA SER A 563 10.69 5.47 -7.63
C SER A 563 9.76 6.02 -8.72
N THR A 564 8.47 5.97 -8.47
CA THR A 564 7.45 6.67 -9.27
C THR A 564 7.46 8.19 -9.08
N ILE A 565 8.32 8.71 -8.20
CA ILE A 565 8.48 10.15 -7.96
C ILE A 565 9.03 10.82 -9.22
N GLY A 566 8.25 11.76 -9.75
CA GLY A 566 8.59 12.44 -10.98
C GLY A 566 8.47 11.59 -12.25
N GLY A 567 7.78 10.46 -12.18
CA GLY A 567 7.36 9.70 -13.35
C GLY A 567 6.35 10.49 -14.16
N SER A 568 6.59 10.64 -15.46
CA SER A 568 5.66 11.27 -16.40
C SER A 568 4.63 10.26 -16.87
N PHE A 569 3.37 10.65 -16.98
CA PHE A 569 2.31 9.83 -17.56
C PHE A 569 2.55 9.51 -19.02
N PHE A 570 3.30 10.38 -19.72
CA PHE A 570 3.68 10.19 -21.12
C PHE A 570 4.94 9.34 -21.33
N ASP A 571 5.58 8.88 -20.25
CA ASP A 571 6.80 8.05 -20.32
C ASP A 571 6.65 6.71 -19.56
N TRP A 572 5.79 6.66 -18.53
CA TRP A 572 5.61 5.49 -17.70
C TRP A 572 5.07 4.31 -18.49
N ASP A 573 5.57 3.11 -18.21
CA ASP A 573 5.26 1.88 -18.95
C ASP A 573 5.52 2.01 -20.48
N GLY A 574 6.47 2.86 -20.86
CA GLY A 574 6.81 3.13 -22.25
C GLY A 574 5.80 4.03 -22.98
N GLY A 575 5.05 4.86 -22.24
CA GLY A 575 3.98 5.68 -22.79
C GLY A 575 2.67 4.89 -22.96
N ASN A 576 2.19 4.32 -21.86
CA ASN A 576 0.96 3.51 -21.85
C ASN A 576 -0.28 4.38 -22.19
N PRO A 577 -0.98 4.12 -23.33
CA PRO A 577 -2.11 4.92 -23.78
C PRO A 577 -3.25 5.02 -22.77
N ASP A 578 -3.54 3.92 -22.04
CA ASP A 578 -4.64 3.89 -21.08
C ASP A 578 -4.36 4.81 -19.88
N ARG A 579 -3.09 4.87 -19.44
CA ARG A 579 -2.65 5.81 -18.38
C ARG A 579 -2.68 7.25 -18.85
N ILE A 580 -2.20 7.51 -20.07
CA ILE A 580 -2.18 8.86 -20.66
C ILE A 580 -3.61 9.40 -20.76
N VAL A 581 -4.54 8.62 -21.36
CA VAL A 581 -5.95 9.01 -21.49
C VAL A 581 -6.62 9.18 -20.14
N THR A 582 -6.34 8.29 -19.17
CA THR A 582 -6.89 8.40 -17.82
C THR A 582 -6.39 9.66 -17.13
N PHE A 583 -5.09 9.99 -17.25
CA PHE A 583 -4.54 11.26 -16.75
C PHE A 583 -5.20 12.47 -17.42
N MET A 584 -5.37 12.45 -18.74
CA MET A 584 -6.05 13.52 -19.47
C MET A 584 -7.49 13.73 -18.97
N LYS A 585 -8.23 12.65 -18.67
CA LYS A 585 -9.57 12.75 -18.04
C LYS A 585 -9.52 13.39 -16.67
N VAL A 586 -8.53 13.05 -15.83
CA VAL A 586 -8.38 13.64 -14.49
C VAL A 586 -8.18 15.15 -14.55
N ILE A 587 -7.50 15.66 -15.57
CA ILE A 587 -7.24 17.09 -15.73
C ILE A 587 -8.32 17.84 -16.53
N GLY A 588 -9.44 17.17 -16.88
CA GLY A 588 -10.63 17.80 -17.46
C GLY A 588 -10.83 17.54 -18.96
N PHE A 589 -10.02 16.69 -19.61
CA PHE A 589 -10.26 16.25 -20.99
C PHE A 589 -11.02 14.91 -20.98
N ASP A 590 -12.29 14.94 -20.58
CA ASP A 590 -13.12 13.76 -20.28
C ASP A 590 -13.73 13.07 -21.52
N ASN A 591 -13.74 13.74 -22.67
CA ASN A 591 -14.35 13.29 -23.93
C ASN A 591 -13.41 12.49 -24.83
N ILE A 592 -12.29 12.00 -24.34
CA ILE A 592 -11.37 11.14 -25.09
C ILE A 592 -11.39 9.72 -24.54
N ASN A 593 -11.32 8.76 -25.44
CA ASN A 593 -11.24 7.33 -25.09
C ASN A 593 -10.10 6.67 -25.86
N THR A 594 -9.52 5.62 -25.28
CA THR A 594 -8.49 4.81 -25.93
C THR A 594 -9.12 3.68 -26.76
N ILE A 595 -8.34 3.08 -27.65
CA ILE A 595 -8.70 1.90 -28.42
C ILE A 595 -8.41 0.61 -27.64
N ASP A 596 -9.03 -0.49 -28.04
CA ASP A 596 -8.72 -1.81 -27.50
C ASP A 596 -7.45 -2.42 -28.13
N SER A 597 -7.02 -3.56 -27.58
CA SER A 597 -5.79 -4.24 -28.03
C SER A 597 -5.87 -4.80 -29.46
N GLY A 598 -7.07 -5.16 -29.93
CA GLY A 598 -7.30 -5.63 -31.30
C GLY A 598 -7.10 -4.50 -32.30
N GLN A 599 -7.82 -3.38 -32.10
CA GLN A 599 -7.68 -2.17 -32.93
C GLN A 599 -6.22 -1.65 -32.90
N ARG A 600 -5.55 -1.70 -31.73
CA ARG A 600 -4.15 -1.27 -31.61
C ARG A 600 -3.20 -2.11 -32.46
N ARG A 601 -3.44 -3.42 -32.58
CA ARG A 601 -2.65 -4.33 -33.43
C ARG A 601 -2.82 -4.03 -34.90
N GLU A 602 -4.03 -3.71 -35.34
CA GLU A 602 -4.32 -3.36 -36.73
C GLU A 602 -3.70 -2.03 -37.15
N LEU A 603 -3.66 -1.07 -36.24
CA LEU A 603 -3.20 0.28 -36.52
C LEU A 603 -1.69 0.52 -36.29
N VAL A 604 -0.97 -0.43 -35.69
CA VAL A 604 0.45 -0.24 -35.33
C VAL A 604 1.35 0.09 -36.51
N GLY A 605 1.09 -0.45 -37.71
CA GLY A 605 1.88 -0.20 -38.92
C GLY A 605 1.82 1.25 -39.41
N PHE A 606 0.79 2.01 -39.08
CA PHE A 606 0.68 3.41 -39.49
C PHE A 606 1.72 4.30 -38.76
N TYR A 607 2.22 3.88 -37.61
CA TYR A 607 3.23 4.64 -36.87
C TYR A 607 4.62 4.63 -37.53
N ASP A 608 4.92 3.66 -38.39
CA ASP A 608 6.24 3.55 -39.03
C ASP A 608 6.55 4.77 -39.91
N GLU A 609 5.53 5.29 -40.60
CA GLU A 609 5.67 6.46 -41.48
C GLU A 609 5.47 7.80 -40.79
N MET A 610 5.05 7.82 -39.53
CA MET A 610 4.78 9.05 -38.79
C MET A 610 6.05 9.62 -38.16
N PRO A 611 6.28 10.95 -38.21
CA PRO A 611 7.33 11.58 -37.43
C PRO A 611 6.95 11.62 -35.94
N VAL A 612 7.97 11.75 -35.10
CA VAL A 612 7.78 11.87 -33.64
C VAL A 612 7.35 13.28 -33.24
N TRP A 613 6.53 13.37 -32.20
CA TRP A 613 6.17 14.59 -31.53
C TRP A 613 7.41 15.48 -31.19
N PRO A 614 7.44 16.81 -31.47
CA PRO A 614 6.29 17.70 -31.73
C PRO A 614 6.01 17.98 -33.21
N SER A 615 6.47 17.20 -34.16
CA SER A 615 6.19 17.44 -35.59
C SER A 615 4.68 17.56 -35.85
N VAL A 616 4.30 18.33 -36.86
CA VAL A 616 2.89 18.53 -37.22
C VAL A 616 2.22 17.19 -37.54
N ASP A 617 2.88 16.34 -38.34
CA ASP A 617 2.35 15.05 -38.79
C ASP A 617 2.52 13.92 -37.76
N SER A 618 2.95 14.24 -36.53
CA SER A 618 2.98 13.27 -35.43
C SER A 618 1.60 12.89 -34.87
N ILE A 619 0.56 13.58 -35.34
CA ILE A 619 -0.85 13.23 -35.10
C ILE A 619 -1.50 12.99 -36.45
N LYS A 620 -2.09 11.79 -36.63
CA LYS A 620 -2.77 11.38 -37.86
C LYS A 620 -4.12 10.77 -37.50
N MET A 621 -5.16 11.13 -38.24
CA MET A 621 -6.46 10.51 -38.14
C MET A 621 -6.55 9.32 -39.13
N VAL A 622 -6.89 8.15 -38.63
CA VAL A 622 -7.19 6.95 -39.40
C VAL A 622 -8.59 6.51 -39.01
N ASP A 623 -9.52 6.59 -39.91
CA ASP A 623 -10.96 6.37 -39.68
C ASP A 623 -11.47 7.26 -38.51
N THR A 624 -11.84 6.64 -37.38
CA THR A 624 -12.30 7.34 -36.16
C THR A 624 -11.27 7.35 -35.05
N VAL A 625 -10.00 7.05 -35.36
CA VAL A 625 -8.91 6.98 -34.36
C VAL A 625 -7.83 8.03 -34.66
N PHE A 626 -7.50 8.83 -33.65
CA PHE A 626 -6.32 9.68 -33.69
C PHE A 626 -5.10 8.92 -33.19
N LEU A 627 -4.10 8.76 -34.04
CA LEU A 627 -2.81 8.17 -33.72
C LEU A 627 -1.83 9.29 -33.34
N VAL A 628 -1.19 9.17 -32.19
CA VAL A 628 -0.21 10.12 -31.66
C VAL A 628 1.13 9.44 -31.45
N LYS A 629 2.16 9.76 -32.24
CA LYS A 629 3.51 9.20 -32.10
C LYS A 629 4.36 10.06 -31.17
N LEU A 630 4.58 9.59 -29.94
CA LEU A 630 5.39 10.27 -28.92
C LEU A 630 6.88 9.94 -29.00
N GLY A 631 7.22 8.75 -29.46
CA GLY A 631 8.58 8.24 -29.53
C GLY A 631 8.74 7.13 -30.59
N GLU A 632 10.00 6.79 -30.91
CA GLU A 632 10.29 5.79 -31.96
C GLU A 632 10.10 4.34 -31.48
N ARG A 633 10.23 4.09 -30.17
CA ARG A 633 10.15 2.74 -29.63
C ARG A 633 8.74 2.43 -29.15
N PRO A 634 8.21 1.24 -29.49
CA PRO A 634 6.89 0.83 -29.03
C PRO A 634 6.89 0.70 -27.51
N GLY A 635 5.84 1.21 -26.87
CA GLY A 635 5.55 0.99 -25.46
C GLY A 635 5.07 -0.44 -25.20
N LEU A 636 4.87 -0.81 -23.93
CA LEU A 636 4.44 -2.17 -23.54
C LEU A 636 3.14 -2.61 -24.22
N MET A 637 2.20 -1.69 -24.47
CA MET A 637 0.91 -1.98 -25.10
C MET A 637 0.99 -2.21 -26.61
N HIS A 638 2.13 -1.86 -27.22
CA HIS A 638 2.41 -2.07 -28.66
C HIS A 638 3.45 -3.16 -28.92
N GLN A 639 3.91 -3.86 -27.87
CA GLN A 639 4.80 -5.01 -28.00
C GLN A 639 3.95 -6.27 -28.15
N PHE A 640 3.52 -6.57 -29.38
CA PHE A 640 2.80 -7.80 -29.67
C PHE A 640 3.80 -8.94 -29.76
N LYS A 641 3.62 -9.99 -28.95
CA LYS A 641 4.37 -11.24 -29.16
C LYS A 641 3.92 -11.82 -30.48
N GLU A 642 4.86 -12.09 -31.36
CA GLU A 642 4.63 -12.94 -32.51
C GLU A 642 4.07 -14.27 -31.97
N GLN A 643 2.83 -14.60 -32.42
CA GLN A 643 2.18 -15.84 -32.02
C GLN A 643 2.69 -16.98 -32.90
#